data_16d4dbb5374f8a5d44f4328353cbeff6
#
_entry.id   16d4dbb5374f8a5d44f4328353cbeff6
#
_cell.length_a   1.000
_cell.length_b   1.000
_cell.length_c   1.000
_cell.angle_alpha   90.00
_cell.angle_beta   90.00
_cell.angle_gamma   90.00
#
_symmetry.space_group_name_H-M   'P 1'
#
loop_
_entity.id
_entity.type
_entity.pdbx_description
1 polymer ?
#
loop_
_entity_poly.entity_id
_entity_poly.type
_entity_poly.pdbx_seq_one_letter_code
_entity_poly.pdbx_strand_id
1 'polypeptide(L)'
;MGGRLNTETAKIDNIKGSAWAKSAVEKLSAMDNVTLMSDTTIFGVYDHGIYGALENRSSESRADSNKPRQVNWRIYAKKSILCAGAIERSIAFGNNDRPGIMLAGAVRAYMNRFAVATGNKVTVYTNNDDGWQTAKDLRSKGVNIVAVIDSRSISPVMPIQGAEIFMGTDVVDTKGRRALKSITLSNGKTLDTDSLAVSGGWNPNLHLTCHHRGIPKWNEEIASFIPDEATPPGMSVAGRAKGTMVLSDAMKEGHDLGSSVALELGYKSADLKAASTPAVAYNVVANWGVESGKNRAWVDFQNDVTAKDVRLANQEGFKSVEHVKRYTTLGMATDQGKTANVLGIGIMAENMGQTMEETGTTIFRPPYSPVAVGAFAGRRRGMEFYPTRYTPSHKWSEEQGAVFVEVGMWYRSQWFPQPGETHWRQSVDREVIKTRASVGICDVTTLGKIDIKGSDVSEFLNKVYVNALAKLPVGKTRYGLMLREDSMAMDDGTTARLAEDHFVMTTTTANAVSVYRHLQFCHQVLWPDLDVHMISVTEQYAQYAVAGPNSRNLLEKIVDPEHDISNEAFPFMGAGAITVCGGIPARLFRISFSGELAYEIAVPTRYGDALMRAMMHAGEEFDVVPYGTEALGVMRIEKGHAAGPELNGQTSAYDLGMGGMVSGKKDFIGYKLGQREELLRNDRMQMVGFKPVNKNALVDKGHSMAGAHLLGLREEATTHNDQGWISSSIYSPMLGCYIGLGFIKDGLNRKGEFVRAVDLVRNSDIEVEICSPHFYDPEGGRLRV
;
A
#
# COMPACT_ATOMS: atom_id res chain seq x y z
N MET A 1 -16.42 -6.22 -31.08
CA MET A 1 -17.06 -4.95 -31.47
C MET A 1 -18.50 -5.19 -31.90
N GLY A 2 -19.33 -4.15 -32.14
CA GLY A 2 -20.74 -4.28 -32.51
C GLY A 2 -21.73 -4.11 -31.37
N GLY A 3 -21.32 -4.21 -30.11
CA GLY A 3 -22.19 -3.97 -28.96
C GLY A 3 -23.58 -4.60 -29.05
N ARG A 4 -24.63 -3.83 -28.88
CA ARG A 4 -26.03 -4.29 -28.97
C ARG A 4 -26.43 -4.85 -30.35
N LEU A 5 -25.80 -4.45 -31.44
CA LEU A 5 -26.08 -5.01 -32.77
C LEU A 5 -25.88 -6.52 -32.83
N ASN A 6 -25.05 -7.09 -31.95
CA ASN A 6 -24.85 -8.54 -31.83
C ASN A 6 -26.02 -9.26 -31.11
N THR A 7 -26.88 -8.51 -30.44
CA THR A 7 -27.95 -9.05 -29.58
C THR A 7 -29.33 -8.60 -30.00
N GLU A 8 -29.44 -7.71 -31.01
CA GLU A 8 -30.68 -7.18 -31.56
C GLU A 8 -31.01 -7.75 -32.94
N THR A 9 -32.24 -7.58 -33.34
CA THR A 9 -32.77 -8.00 -34.65
C THR A 9 -32.76 -6.84 -35.66
N ALA A 10 -32.26 -5.66 -35.27
CA ALA A 10 -32.17 -4.50 -36.12
C ALA A 10 -31.38 -4.74 -37.40
N LYS A 11 -31.83 -4.10 -38.50
CA LYS A 11 -31.11 -4.10 -39.80
C LYS A 11 -30.55 -2.72 -40.07
N ILE A 12 -29.31 -2.67 -40.61
CA ILE A 12 -28.64 -1.46 -41.07
C ILE A 12 -28.38 -1.67 -42.57
N ASP A 13 -28.79 -0.74 -43.44
CA ASP A 13 -28.73 -0.85 -44.88
C ASP A 13 -29.31 -2.18 -45.41
N ASN A 14 -30.41 -2.62 -44.84
CA ASN A 14 -31.06 -3.93 -45.05
C ASN A 14 -30.26 -5.17 -44.65
N ILE A 15 -29.09 -5.01 -44.06
CA ILE A 15 -28.24 -6.10 -43.58
C ILE A 15 -28.50 -6.29 -42.06
N LYS A 16 -28.47 -7.53 -41.56
CA LYS A 16 -28.55 -7.81 -40.15
C LYS A 16 -27.45 -7.03 -39.38
N GLY A 17 -27.82 -6.31 -38.32
CA GLY A 17 -26.91 -5.44 -37.57
C GLY A 17 -25.59 -6.11 -37.15
N SER A 18 -25.62 -7.39 -36.73
CA SER A 18 -24.40 -8.13 -36.39
C SER A 18 -23.49 -8.39 -37.60
N ALA A 19 -24.05 -8.64 -38.79
CA ALA A 19 -23.29 -8.82 -40.03
C ALA A 19 -22.70 -7.48 -40.52
N TRP A 20 -23.49 -6.39 -40.41
CA TRP A 20 -23.00 -5.04 -40.73
C TRP A 20 -21.81 -4.66 -39.83
N ALA A 21 -21.93 -4.89 -38.48
CA ALA A 21 -20.85 -4.61 -37.54
C ALA A 21 -19.58 -5.43 -37.85
N LYS A 22 -19.73 -6.70 -38.22
CA LYS A 22 -18.60 -7.55 -38.62
C LYS A 22 -17.91 -7.01 -39.86
N SER A 23 -18.68 -6.64 -40.89
CA SER A 23 -18.13 -6.06 -42.15
C SER A 23 -17.41 -4.73 -41.87
N ALA A 24 -17.93 -3.87 -41.00
CA ALA A 24 -17.26 -2.63 -40.60
C ALA A 24 -15.91 -2.89 -39.92
N VAL A 25 -15.84 -3.87 -39.01
CA VAL A 25 -14.58 -4.27 -38.36
C VAL A 25 -13.57 -4.82 -39.36
N GLU A 26 -14.00 -5.67 -40.31
CA GLU A 26 -13.14 -6.21 -41.38
C GLU A 26 -12.56 -5.11 -42.24
N LYS A 27 -13.38 -4.14 -42.65
CA LYS A 27 -12.91 -2.97 -43.41
C LYS A 27 -11.87 -2.15 -42.64
N LEU A 28 -12.11 -1.86 -41.40
CA LEU A 28 -11.19 -1.13 -40.51
C LEU A 28 -9.87 -1.90 -40.31
N SER A 29 -9.94 -3.22 -40.13
CA SER A 29 -8.76 -4.07 -39.95
C SER A 29 -7.85 -4.11 -41.19
N ALA A 30 -8.42 -3.85 -42.36
CA ALA A 30 -7.67 -3.82 -43.62
C ALA A 30 -6.96 -2.48 -43.91
N MET A 31 -7.14 -1.48 -43.05
CA MET A 31 -6.52 -0.16 -43.20
C MET A 31 -5.21 -0.08 -42.40
N ASP A 32 -4.10 0.23 -43.05
CA ASP A 32 -2.76 0.29 -42.44
C ASP A 32 -2.64 1.35 -41.34
N ASN A 33 -3.44 2.41 -41.42
CA ASN A 33 -3.46 3.51 -40.46
C ASN A 33 -4.47 3.31 -39.29
N VAL A 34 -5.09 2.14 -39.19
CA VAL A 34 -6.07 1.81 -38.14
C VAL A 34 -5.55 0.68 -37.24
N THR A 35 -5.47 0.93 -35.93
CA THR A 35 -5.15 -0.09 -34.95
C THR A 35 -6.40 -0.47 -34.17
N LEU A 36 -6.83 -1.72 -34.28
CA LEU A 36 -7.94 -2.27 -33.48
C LEU A 36 -7.39 -3.00 -32.26
N MET A 37 -7.76 -2.57 -31.08
CA MET A 37 -7.36 -3.16 -29.80
C MET A 37 -8.54 -3.89 -29.19
N SER A 38 -8.66 -5.19 -29.48
CA SER A 38 -9.65 -6.07 -28.83
C SER A 38 -9.21 -6.37 -27.39
N ASP A 39 -10.16 -6.84 -26.55
CA ASP A 39 -9.93 -7.18 -25.14
C ASP A 39 -9.21 -6.07 -24.34
N THR A 40 -9.43 -4.81 -24.75
CA THR A 40 -8.79 -3.63 -24.20
C THR A 40 -9.83 -2.68 -23.62
N THR A 41 -9.64 -2.30 -22.36
CA THR A 41 -10.54 -1.39 -21.64
C THR A 41 -9.82 -0.10 -21.32
N ILE A 42 -10.37 1.04 -21.75
CA ILE A 42 -9.93 2.35 -21.29
C ILE A 42 -10.44 2.53 -19.86
N PHE A 43 -9.53 2.63 -18.90
CA PHE A 43 -9.86 2.77 -17.47
C PHE A 43 -9.71 4.19 -16.93
N GLY A 44 -9.04 5.07 -17.66
CA GLY A 44 -8.77 6.42 -17.18
C GLY A 44 -8.48 7.42 -18.28
N VAL A 45 -8.85 8.67 -18.02
CA VAL A 45 -8.50 9.85 -18.79
C VAL A 45 -7.71 10.79 -17.89
N TYR A 46 -6.58 11.25 -18.37
CA TYR A 46 -5.61 12.06 -17.63
C TYR A 46 -5.26 13.33 -18.42
N ASP A 47 -4.53 14.24 -17.78
CA ASP A 47 -4.11 15.50 -18.41
C ASP A 47 -3.39 15.29 -19.75
N HIS A 48 -3.40 16.30 -20.57
CA HIS A 48 -2.71 16.35 -21.88
C HIS A 48 -3.15 15.28 -22.89
N GLY A 49 -4.42 14.85 -22.83
CA GLY A 49 -4.99 13.86 -23.77
C GLY A 49 -4.43 12.44 -23.58
N ILE A 50 -4.02 12.09 -22.37
CA ILE A 50 -3.52 10.76 -22.03
C ILE A 50 -4.68 9.86 -21.58
N TYR A 51 -4.73 8.66 -22.16
CA TYR A 51 -5.66 7.59 -21.81
C TYR A 51 -4.91 6.40 -21.26
N GLY A 52 -5.35 5.89 -20.11
CA GLY A 52 -4.91 4.61 -19.59
C GLY A 52 -5.79 3.47 -20.13
N ALA A 53 -5.17 2.45 -20.74
CA ALA A 53 -5.88 1.29 -21.24
C ALA A 53 -5.27 -0.02 -20.75
N LEU A 54 -6.09 -0.98 -20.39
CA LEU A 54 -5.69 -2.32 -20.00
C LEU A 54 -6.08 -3.32 -21.08
N GLU A 55 -5.08 -3.91 -21.74
CA GLU A 55 -5.25 -4.99 -22.68
C GLU A 55 -5.07 -6.33 -21.96
N ASN A 56 -6.01 -7.26 -22.12
CA ASN A 56 -5.97 -8.59 -21.52
C ASN A 56 -5.53 -9.62 -22.57
N ARG A 57 -4.30 -10.13 -22.45
CA ARG A 57 -3.69 -11.14 -23.30
C ARG A 57 -3.67 -12.53 -22.71
N SER A 58 -4.63 -12.87 -21.85
CA SER A 58 -4.63 -14.14 -21.13
C SER A 58 -4.59 -15.37 -22.04
N SER A 59 -5.19 -15.34 -23.24
CA SER A 59 -5.15 -16.42 -24.22
C SER A 59 -3.75 -16.61 -24.81
N GLU A 60 -3.07 -15.52 -25.14
CA GLU A 60 -1.69 -15.55 -25.66
C GLU A 60 -0.69 -16.00 -24.61
N SER A 61 -0.85 -15.52 -23.36
CA SER A 61 0.01 -15.90 -22.24
C SER A 61 -0.13 -17.36 -21.83
N ARG A 62 -1.30 -17.99 -22.09
CA ARG A 62 -1.46 -19.44 -21.90
C ARG A 62 -0.70 -20.26 -22.95
N ALA A 63 -0.60 -19.74 -24.16
CA ALA A 63 0.13 -20.39 -25.25
C ALA A 63 1.65 -20.18 -25.13
N ASP A 64 2.07 -19.03 -24.60
CA ASP A 64 3.48 -18.66 -24.42
C ASP A 64 3.67 -17.91 -23.10
N SER A 65 4.31 -18.57 -22.13
CA SER A 65 4.54 -18.04 -20.77
C SER A 65 5.45 -16.79 -20.74
N ASN A 66 6.21 -16.52 -21.80
CA ASN A 66 7.05 -15.33 -21.92
C ASN A 66 6.25 -14.08 -22.27
N LYS A 67 4.99 -14.24 -22.74
CA LYS A 67 4.13 -13.10 -23.04
C LYS A 67 3.40 -12.60 -21.81
N PRO A 68 3.28 -11.27 -21.62
CA PRO A 68 2.56 -10.71 -20.48
C PRO A 68 1.07 -11.06 -20.56
N ARG A 69 0.47 -11.37 -19.41
CA ARG A 69 -0.98 -11.60 -19.28
C ARG A 69 -1.80 -10.35 -19.53
N GLN A 70 -1.25 -9.21 -19.16
CA GLN A 70 -1.88 -7.89 -19.30
C GLN A 70 -0.84 -6.88 -19.75
N VAL A 71 -1.28 -5.92 -20.57
CA VAL A 71 -0.46 -4.78 -20.99
C VAL A 71 -1.18 -3.49 -20.61
N ASN A 72 -0.51 -2.65 -19.87
CA ASN A 72 -0.98 -1.30 -19.54
C ASN A 72 -0.46 -0.32 -20.59
N TRP A 73 -1.38 0.22 -21.37
CA TRP A 73 -1.10 1.19 -22.42
C TRP A 73 -1.28 2.62 -21.93
N ARG A 74 -0.38 3.49 -22.33
CA ARG A 74 -0.53 4.94 -22.26
C ARG A 74 -0.75 5.44 -23.69
N ILE A 75 -1.97 5.89 -23.98
CA ILE A 75 -2.36 6.35 -25.31
C ILE A 75 -2.42 7.88 -25.27
N TYR A 76 -1.67 8.53 -26.14
CA TYR A 76 -1.69 9.99 -26.32
C TYR A 76 -2.56 10.30 -27.52
N ALA A 77 -3.69 10.98 -27.31
CA ALA A 77 -4.64 11.30 -28.35
C ALA A 77 -4.81 12.82 -28.50
N LYS A 78 -4.74 13.33 -29.75
CA LYS A 78 -5.11 14.72 -30.04
C LYS A 78 -6.62 14.93 -29.92
N LYS A 79 -7.38 13.93 -30.36
CA LYS A 79 -8.85 13.90 -30.26
C LYS A 79 -9.31 12.49 -29.88
N SER A 80 -10.39 12.39 -29.18
CA SER A 80 -11.05 11.14 -28.83
C SER A 80 -12.56 11.23 -28.99
N ILE A 81 -13.18 10.11 -29.35
CA ILE A 81 -14.65 10.00 -29.44
C ILE A 81 -15.06 8.85 -28.53
N LEU A 82 -15.82 9.16 -27.48
CA LEU A 82 -16.37 8.20 -26.54
C LEU A 82 -17.68 7.62 -27.08
N CYS A 83 -17.66 6.36 -27.51
CA CYS A 83 -18.82 5.61 -28.00
C CYS A 83 -19.07 4.36 -27.12
N ALA A 84 -18.99 4.53 -25.81
CA ALA A 84 -19.06 3.41 -24.84
C ALA A 84 -20.47 2.83 -24.60
N GLY A 85 -21.50 3.41 -25.23
CA GLY A 85 -22.88 2.94 -25.13
C GLY A 85 -23.54 3.21 -23.78
N ALA A 86 -24.46 2.34 -23.36
CA ALA A 86 -25.19 2.44 -22.10
C ALA A 86 -25.35 1.05 -21.45
N ILE A 87 -25.57 1.03 -20.15
CA ILE A 87 -25.84 -0.17 -19.34
C ILE A 87 -27.30 -0.16 -18.91
N GLU A 88 -28.00 -1.29 -19.07
CA GLU A 88 -29.37 -1.45 -18.61
C GLU A 88 -29.41 -1.50 -17.08
N ARG A 89 -30.38 -0.83 -16.46
CA ARG A 89 -30.62 -0.87 -15.03
C ARG A 89 -31.82 -1.74 -14.66
N SER A 90 -31.83 -2.24 -13.46
CA SER A 90 -32.95 -2.98 -12.88
C SER A 90 -33.99 -2.00 -12.29
N ILE A 91 -35.08 -2.57 -11.77
CA ILE A 91 -36.06 -1.94 -10.89
C ILE A 91 -36.01 -2.69 -9.55
N ALA A 92 -36.13 -1.99 -8.42
CA ALA A 92 -36.09 -2.63 -7.11
C ALA A 92 -37.49 -3.12 -6.69
N PHE A 93 -37.59 -4.38 -6.30
CA PHE A 93 -38.81 -5.02 -5.79
C PHE A 93 -38.48 -6.18 -4.85
N GLY A 94 -39.47 -6.70 -4.13
CA GLY A 94 -39.26 -7.73 -3.12
C GLY A 94 -38.58 -9.00 -3.66
N ASN A 95 -37.46 -9.39 -3.04
CA ASN A 95 -36.69 -10.58 -3.38
C ASN A 95 -36.23 -10.63 -4.86
N ASN A 96 -35.83 -9.50 -5.42
CA ASN A 96 -35.37 -9.36 -6.81
C ASN A 96 -33.99 -9.98 -7.09
N ASP A 97 -33.39 -10.67 -6.12
CA ASP A 97 -32.13 -11.42 -6.20
C ASP A 97 -32.31 -12.90 -6.58
N ARG A 98 -33.54 -13.37 -6.76
CA ARG A 98 -33.78 -14.78 -7.05
C ARG A 98 -33.22 -15.24 -8.39
N PRO A 99 -32.59 -16.43 -8.47
CA PRO A 99 -32.21 -17.03 -9.74
C PRO A 99 -33.45 -17.19 -10.67
N GLY A 100 -33.30 -16.71 -11.91
CA GLY A 100 -34.37 -16.60 -12.89
C GLY A 100 -34.81 -15.15 -13.12
N ILE A 101 -34.34 -14.17 -12.31
CA ILE A 101 -34.54 -12.76 -12.54
C ILE A 101 -33.29 -12.21 -13.21
N MET A 102 -33.44 -11.57 -14.37
CA MET A 102 -32.35 -11.08 -15.20
C MET A 102 -32.73 -9.76 -15.86
N LEU A 103 -31.75 -8.95 -16.24
CA LEU A 103 -31.98 -7.79 -17.11
C LEU A 103 -32.54 -8.24 -18.47
N ALA A 104 -33.49 -7.53 -19.00
CA ALA A 104 -34.19 -7.87 -20.25
C ALA A 104 -33.22 -7.92 -21.44
N GLY A 105 -32.25 -6.99 -21.51
CA GLY A 105 -31.18 -7.00 -22.51
C GLY A 105 -30.29 -8.24 -22.44
N ALA A 106 -30.05 -8.79 -21.24
CA ALA A 106 -29.32 -10.03 -21.09
C ALA A 106 -30.15 -11.23 -21.58
N VAL A 107 -31.43 -11.33 -21.21
CA VAL A 107 -32.35 -12.37 -21.70
C VAL A 107 -32.41 -12.33 -23.23
N ARG A 108 -32.53 -11.17 -23.82
CA ARG A 108 -32.51 -10.96 -25.27
C ARG A 108 -31.19 -11.38 -25.92
N ALA A 109 -30.07 -11.11 -25.26
CA ALA A 109 -28.74 -11.52 -25.73
C ALA A 109 -28.59 -13.06 -25.71
N TYR A 110 -29.03 -13.73 -24.66
CA TYR A 110 -29.01 -15.19 -24.62
C TYR A 110 -29.80 -15.78 -25.79
N MET A 111 -30.95 -15.25 -26.09
CA MET A 111 -31.79 -15.73 -27.20
C MET A 111 -31.17 -15.43 -28.57
N ASN A 112 -30.86 -14.16 -28.84
CA ASN A 112 -30.50 -13.73 -30.21
C ASN A 112 -29.05 -14.09 -30.59
N ARG A 113 -28.14 -14.17 -29.62
CA ARG A 113 -26.73 -14.44 -29.87
C ARG A 113 -26.37 -15.91 -29.65
N PHE A 114 -26.97 -16.56 -28.62
CA PHE A 114 -26.59 -17.90 -28.19
C PHE A 114 -27.67 -18.93 -28.40
N ALA A 115 -28.87 -18.53 -28.86
CA ALA A 115 -30.04 -19.40 -29.05
C ALA A 115 -30.49 -20.16 -27.80
N VAL A 116 -30.35 -19.50 -26.63
CA VAL A 116 -30.70 -20.06 -25.31
C VAL A 116 -31.91 -19.32 -24.73
N ALA A 117 -32.96 -20.04 -24.40
CA ALA A 117 -34.06 -19.49 -23.60
C ALA A 117 -33.70 -19.53 -22.11
N THR A 118 -34.00 -18.43 -21.38
CA THR A 118 -33.70 -18.32 -19.95
C THR A 118 -34.72 -19.00 -19.04
N GLY A 119 -35.85 -19.39 -19.59
CA GLY A 119 -36.93 -20.10 -18.90
C GLY A 119 -37.97 -20.62 -19.87
N ASN A 120 -38.91 -21.47 -19.36
CA ASN A 120 -40.03 -22.02 -20.11
C ASN A 120 -41.26 -21.08 -20.06
N LYS A 121 -41.37 -20.28 -19.02
CA LYS A 121 -42.46 -19.34 -18.76
C LYS A 121 -41.83 -17.98 -18.46
N VAL A 122 -41.62 -17.16 -19.49
CA VAL A 122 -40.94 -15.86 -19.37
C VAL A 122 -41.97 -14.76 -19.15
N THR A 123 -41.71 -13.88 -18.17
CA THR A 123 -42.43 -12.62 -17.97
C THR A 123 -41.48 -11.46 -18.18
N VAL A 124 -41.95 -10.38 -18.80
CA VAL A 124 -41.19 -9.14 -18.96
C VAL A 124 -41.78 -8.07 -18.04
N TYR A 125 -40.93 -7.42 -17.25
CA TYR A 125 -41.29 -6.28 -16.42
C TYR A 125 -40.48 -5.05 -16.86
N THR A 126 -41.16 -3.95 -17.19
CA THR A 126 -40.54 -2.79 -17.82
C THR A 126 -41.23 -1.47 -17.47
N ASN A 127 -40.51 -0.38 -17.65
CA ASN A 127 -40.96 1.01 -17.64
C ASN A 127 -40.62 1.72 -18.97
N ASN A 128 -40.20 0.96 -20.01
CA ASN A 128 -39.71 1.55 -21.26
C ASN A 128 -39.98 0.64 -22.48
N ASP A 129 -39.81 1.19 -23.68
CA ASP A 129 -40.12 0.50 -24.94
C ASP A 129 -39.15 -0.64 -25.27
N ASP A 130 -37.92 -0.66 -24.70
CA ASP A 130 -36.91 -1.69 -24.98
C ASP A 130 -37.32 -3.04 -24.35
N GLY A 131 -37.99 -3.01 -23.21
CA GLY A 131 -38.58 -4.22 -22.61
C GLY A 131 -39.64 -4.86 -23.53
N TRP A 132 -40.45 -4.06 -24.19
CA TRP A 132 -41.40 -4.54 -25.19
C TRP A 132 -40.73 -5.15 -26.42
N GLN A 133 -39.62 -4.52 -26.87
CA GLN A 133 -38.84 -5.10 -27.95
C GLN A 133 -38.21 -6.44 -27.59
N THR A 134 -37.81 -6.60 -26.32
CA THR A 134 -37.33 -7.88 -25.79
C THR A 134 -38.42 -8.92 -25.85
N ALA A 135 -39.65 -8.64 -25.39
CA ALA A 135 -40.80 -9.55 -25.47
C ALA A 135 -41.13 -9.96 -26.91
N LYS A 136 -41.09 -9.01 -27.86
CA LYS A 136 -41.28 -9.26 -29.31
C LYS A 136 -40.22 -10.21 -29.86
N ASP A 137 -38.96 -9.97 -29.58
CA ASP A 137 -37.86 -10.81 -30.06
C ASP A 137 -37.95 -12.22 -29.53
N LEU A 138 -38.22 -12.40 -28.23
CA LEU A 138 -38.40 -13.70 -27.59
C LEU A 138 -39.59 -14.46 -28.20
N ARG A 139 -40.74 -13.78 -28.36
CA ARG A 139 -41.93 -14.40 -28.97
C ARG A 139 -41.68 -14.81 -30.42
N SER A 140 -40.98 -14.01 -31.20
CA SER A 140 -40.60 -14.34 -32.59
C SER A 140 -39.75 -15.60 -32.71
N LYS A 141 -39.10 -16.03 -31.64
CA LYS A 141 -38.29 -17.24 -31.54
C LYS A 141 -38.99 -18.39 -30.86
N GLY A 142 -40.29 -18.26 -30.62
CA GLY A 142 -41.12 -19.33 -30.05
C GLY A 142 -41.07 -19.45 -28.51
N VAL A 143 -40.44 -18.48 -27.82
CA VAL A 143 -40.45 -18.47 -26.35
C VAL A 143 -41.85 -18.18 -25.82
N ASN A 144 -42.29 -18.91 -24.81
CA ASN A 144 -43.57 -18.69 -24.15
C ASN A 144 -43.49 -17.45 -23.24
N ILE A 145 -44.11 -16.35 -23.67
CA ILE A 145 -44.27 -15.13 -22.88
C ILE A 145 -45.59 -15.22 -22.12
N VAL A 146 -45.49 -15.29 -20.81
CA VAL A 146 -46.65 -15.34 -19.90
C VAL A 146 -47.34 -13.97 -19.82
N ALA A 147 -46.55 -12.94 -19.56
CA ALA A 147 -47.05 -11.57 -19.44
C ALA A 147 -46.00 -10.52 -19.78
N VAL A 148 -46.50 -9.34 -20.15
CA VAL A 148 -45.72 -8.10 -20.12
C VAL A 148 -46.35 -7.16 -19.10
N ILE A 149 -45.56 -6.75 -18.13
CA ILE A 149 -45.93 -5.83 -17.05
C ILE A 149 -45.23 -4.50 -17.30
N ASP A 150 -45.96 -3.46 -17.50
CA ASP A 150 -45.44 -2.13 -17.73
C ASP A 150 -45.92 -1.18 -16.64
N SER A 151 -45.01 -0.57 -15.93
CA SER A 151 -45.34 0.38 -14.87
C SER A 151 -45.98 1.68 -15.41
N ARG A 152 -45.84 1.96 -16.69
CA ARG A 152 -46.47 3.10 -17.36
C ARG A 152 -47.96 2.83 -17.57
N SER A 153 -48.80 3.84 -17.34
CA SER A 153 -50.26 3.78 -17.59
C SER A 153 -50.59 3.80 -19.07
N ILE A 154 -49.76 4.41 -19.89
CA ILE A 154 -49.93 4.57 -21.33
C ILE A 154 -48.61 4.17 -22.02
N SER A 155 -48.68 3.27 -22.98
CA SER A 155 -47.52 2.92 -23.82
C SER A 155 -48.02 2.72 -25.26
N PRO A 156 -47.25 3.02 -26.31
CA PRO A 156 -47.59 2.73 -27.70
C PRO A 156 -47.46 1.23 -27.97
N VAL A 157 -48.34 0.44 -27.35
CA VAL A 157 -48.16 -1.02 -27.28
C VAL A 157 -48.82 -1.73 -28.44
N MET A 158 -48.06 -2.56 -29.14
CA MET A 158 -48.62 -3.61 -29.97
C MET A 158 -48.83 -4.88 -29.13
N PRO A 159 -50.02 -5.49 -29.10
CA PRO A 159 -50.28 -6.70 -28.36
C PRO A 159 -49.30 -7.82 -28.74
N ILE A 160 -48.81 -8.57 -27.73
CA ILE A 160 -48.00 -9.76 -27.95
C ILE A 160 -48.95 -10.96 -27.88
N GLN A 161 -49.13 -11.67 -28.99
CA GLN A 161 -50.04 -12.79 -29.07
C GLN A 161 -49.76 -13.85 -27.98
N GLY A 162 -50.78 -14.19 -27.18
CA GLY A 162 -50.70 -15.19 -26.13
C GLY A 162 -50.05 -14.74 -24.80
N ALA A 163 -49.71 -13.44 -24.66
CA ALA A 163 -49.24 -12.88 -23.39
C ALA A 163 -50.32 -12.00 -22.75
N GLU A 164 -50.47 -12.07 -21.43
CA GLU A 164 -51.23 -11.10 -20.66
C GLU A 164 -50.53 -9.78 -20.59
N ILE A 165 -51.24 -8.65 -20.65
CA ILE A 165 -50.69 -7.31 -20.60
C ILE A 165 -51.23 -6.57 -19.39
N PHE A 166 -50.31 -6.08 -18.54
CA PHE A 166 -50.62 -5.29 -17.35
C PHE A 166 -49.97 -3.91 -17.47
N MET A 167 -50.77 -2.89 -17.74
CA MET A 167 -50.36 -1.49 -17.78
C MET A 167 -50.57 -0.81 -16.42
N GLY A 168 -49.76 0.18 -16.07
CA GLY A 168 -49.81 0.86 -14.77
C GLY A 168 -49.64 -0.09 -13.59
N THR A 169 -48.90 -1.15 -13.79
CA THR A 169 -48.80 -2.26 -12.81
C THR A 169 -47.33 -2.57 -12.57
N ASP A 170 -46.97 -2.85 -11.31
CA ASP A 170 -45.64 -3.20 -10.88
C ASP A 170 -45.53 -4.62 -10.35
N VAL A 171 -44.34 -5.18 -10.40
CA VAL A 171 -43.96 -6.36 -9.64
C VAL A 171 -43.60 -5.94 -8.24
N VAL A 172 -44.30 -6.44 -7.21
CA VAL A 172 -44.05 -6.07 -5.81
C VAL A 172 -43.24 -7.10 -5.05
N ASP A 173 -43.38 -8.38 -5.41
CA ASP A 173 -42.66 -9.47 -4.72
C ASP A 173 -42.51 -10.71 -5.61
N THR A 174 -41.60 -11.60 -5.21
CA THR A 174 -41.35 -12.87 -5.92
C THR A 174 -41.36 -14.05 -4.96
N LYS A 175 -41.71 -15.24 -5.45
CA LYS A 175 -41.70 -16.49 -4.69
C LYS A 175 -40.86 -17.57 -5.36
N GLY A 176 -40.23 -18.41 -4.54
CA GLY A 176 -39.38 -19.53 -4.93
C GLY A 176 -38.27 -19.74 -3.89
N ARG A 177 -37.70 -20.94 -3.82
CA ARG A 177 -36.62 -21.23 -2.87
C ARG A 177 -35.25 -21.23 -3.56
N ARG A 178 -35.09 -22.03 -4.61
CA ARG A 178 -33.82 -22.15 -5.38
C ARG A 178 -33.85 -21.42 -6.71
N ALA A 179 -35.06 -21.14 -7.21
CA ALA A 179 -35.31 -20.41 -8.43
C ALA A 179 -36.67 -19.74 -8.34
N LEU A 180 -36.90 -18.78 -9.23
CA LEU A 180 -38.19 -18.11 -9.39
C LEU A 180 -39.30 -19.14 -9.74
N LYS A 181 -40.46 -19.01 -9.09
CA LYS A 181 -41.67 -19.81 -9.37
C LYS A 181 -42.86 -18.93 -9.70
N SER A 182 -42.99 -17.80 -9.05
CA SER A 182 -44.08 -16.86 -9.31
C SER A 182 -43.69 -15.44 -8.88
N ILE A 183 -44.43 -14.51 -9.42
CA ILE A 183 -44.34 -13.06 -9.08
C ILE A 183 -45.70 -12.58 -8.58
N THR A 184 -45.70 -11.59 -7.72
CA THR A 184 -46.91 -10.92 -7.23
C THR A 184 -46.93 -9.49 -7.77
N LEU A 185 -48.04 -9.06 -8.34
CA LEU A 185 -48.26 -7.75 -8.92
C LEU A 185 -48.90 -6.77 -7.92
N SER A 186 -48.77 -5.48 -8.15
CA SER A 186 -49.31 -4.42 -7.32
C SER A 186 -50.83 -4.45 -7.22
N ASN A 187 -51.52 -5.04 -8.20
CA ASN A 187 -52.96 -5.30 -8.19
C ASN A 187 -53.38 -6.58 -7.43
N GLY A 188 -52.44 -7.25 -6.77
CA GLY A 188 -52.64 -8.48 -5.99
C GLY A 188 -52.64 -9.77 -6.79
N LYS A 189 -52.58 -9.75 -8.13
CA LYS A 189 -52.50 -10.93 -8.97
C LYS A 189 -51.16 -11.62 -8.82
N THR A 190 -51.15 -12.95 -8.81
CA THR A 190 -49.92 -13.77 -8.83
C THR A 190 -49.83 -14.47 -10.17
N LEU A 191 -48.66 -14.48 -10.79
CA LEU A 191 -48.37 -15.11 -12.06
C LEU A 191 -47.28 -16.17 -11.88
N ASP A 192 -47.52 -17.37 -12.41
CA ASP A 192 -46.50 -18.40 -12.47
C ASP A 192 -45.51 -18.11 -13.58
N THR A 193 -44.27 -17.99 -13.21
CA THR A 193 -43.14 -17.69 -14.13
C THR A 193 -41.84 -18.23 -13.58
N ASP A 194 -40.98 -18.73 -14.44
CA ASP A 194 -39.65 -19.26 -14.08
C ASP A 194 -38.49 -18.36 -14.55
N SER A 195 -38.82 -17.34 -15.36
CA SER A 195 -37.88 -16.30 -15.78
C SER A 195 -38.54 -14.93 -15.83
N LEU A 196 -37.95 -13.92 -15.18
CA LEU A 196 -38.39 -12.54 -15.18
C LEU A 196 -37.34 -11.65 -15.81
N ALA A 197 -37.66 -11.08 -16.98
CA ALA A 197 -36.82 -10.16 -17.70
C ALA A 197 -37.17 -8.71 -17.26
N VAL A 198 -36.24 -8.02 -16.59
CA VAL A 198 -36.46 -6.69 -16.01
C VAL A 198 -35.75 -5.62 -16.85
N SER A 199 -36.47 -4.56 -17.23
CA SER A 199 -35.91 -3.41 -17.94
C SER A 199 -36.33 -2.11 -17.26
N GLY A 200 -35.43 -1.50 -16.48
CA GLY A 200 -35.64 -0.25 -15.75
C GLY A 200 -35.13 1.01 -16.48
N GLY A 201 -34.70 0.86 -17.73
CA GLY A 201 -34.10 1.91 -18.53
C GLY A 201 -32.58 1.71 -18.74
N TRP A 202 -31.95 2.69 -19.36
CA TRP A 202 -30.54 2.61 -19.74
C TRP A 202 -29.74 3.79 -19.19
N ASN A 203 -28.60 3.51 -18.57
CA ASN A 203 -27.65 4.50 -18.04
C ASN A 203 -26.50 4.69 -19.04
N PRO A 204 -26.29 5.90 -19.62
CA PRO A 204 -25.13 6.22 -20.41
C PRO A 204 -23.81 5.87 -19.73
N ASN A 205 -22.86 5.31 -20.47
CA ASN A 205 -21.50 5.04 -19.98
C ASN A 205 -20.64 6.32 -20.04
N LEU A 206 -20.94 7.26 -19.17
CA LEU A 206 -20.34 8.60 -19.15
C LEU A 206 -19.14 8.74 -18.20
N HIS A 207 -18.74 7.69 -17.53
CA HIS A 207 -17.78 7.72 -16.41
C HIS A 207 -16.45 8.41 -16.78
N LEU A 208 -15.93 8.18 -17.98
CA LEU A 208 -14.68 8.79 -18.44
C LEU A 208 -14.79 10.32 -18.58
N THR A 209 -15.99 10.87 -18.80
CA THR A 209 -16.20 12.32 -18.89
C THR A 209 -16.06 13.01 -17.54
N CYS A 210 -16.20 12.28 -16.44
CA CYS A 210 -16.07 12.80 -15.07
C CYS A 210 -14.62 12.96 -14.61
N HIS A 211 -13.64 12.37 -15.29
CA HIS A 211 -12.25 12.33 -14.81
C HIS A 211 -11.56 13.69 -14.78
N HIS A 212 -12.09 14.69 -15.50
CA HIS A 212 -11.68 16.09 -15.43
C HIS A 212 -12.73 16.97 -14.71
N ARG A 213 -13.41 16.39 -13.70
CA ARG A 213 -14.42 17.06 -12.87
C ARG A 213 -15.73 17.41 -13.60
N GLY A 214 -16.02 16.81 -14.77
CA GLY A 214 -17.31 16.89 -15.41
C GLY A 214 -18.40 16.35 -14.48
N ILE A 215 -19.51 17.09 -14.31
CA ILE A 215 -20.64 16.70 -13.46
C ILE A 215 -21.79 16.31 -14.39
N PRO A 216 -22.22 15.03 -14.37
CA PRO A 216 -23.34 14.59 -15.20
C PRO A 216 -24.61 15.35 -14.90
N LYS A 217 -25.39 15.65 -15.94
CA LYS A 217 -26.69 16.34 -15.85
C LYS A 217 -27.83 15.34 -15.98
N TRP A 218 -28.88 15.53 -15.22
CA TRP A 218 -30.09 14.73 -15.36
C TRP A 218 -30.85 15.09 -16.64
N ASN A 219 -31.36 14.09 -17.34
CA ASN A 219 -32.22 14.24 -18.51
C ASN A 219 -33.52 13.46 -18.29
N GLU A 220 -34.64 14.21 -18.19
CA GLU A 220 -35.97 13.65 -17.92
C GLU A 220 -36.50 12.78 -19.06
N GLU A 221 -36.20 13.10 -20.33
CA GLU A 221 -36.73 12.40 -21.51
C GLU A 221 -36.24 10.94 -21.55
N ILE A 222 -35.01 10.71 -21.08
CA ILE A 222 -34.41 9.37 -21.04
C ILE A 222 -34.32 8.80 -19.62
N ALA A 223 -34.80 9.53 -18.63
CA ALA A 223 -34.76 9.22 -17.21
C ALA A 223 -33.37 8.74 -16.77
N SER A 224 -32.31 9.46 -17.14
CA SER A 224 -30.93 9.12 -16.84
C SER A 224 -29.99 10.32 -16.86
N PHE A 225 -28.78 10.16 -16.27
CA PHE A 225 -27.72 11.14 -16.36
C PHE A 225 -27.04 11.09 -17.74
N ILE A 226 -26.72 12.24 -18.29
CA ILE A 226 -25.94 12.43 -19.52
C ILE A 226 -24.65 13.20 -19.21
N PRO A 227 -23.61 13.11 -20.08
CA PRO A 227 -22.41 13.92 -19.92
C PRO A 227 -22.69 15.42 -19.91
N ASP A 228 -21.95 16.14 -19.08
CA ASP A 228 -21.89 17.61 -19.17
C ASP A 228 -21.20 18.05 -20.45
N GLU A 229 -21.39 19.33 -20.83
CA GLU A 229 -20.66 19.98 -21.92
C GLU A 229 -19.15 20.07 -21.63
N ALA A 230 -18.79 20.19 -20.35
CA ALA A 230 -17.40 20.20 -19.87
C ALA A 230 -16.76 18.79 -19.89
N THR A 231 -16.60 18.21 -21.05
CA THR A 231 -15.85 16.98 -21.25
C THR A 231 -14.33 17.19 -21.14
N PRO A 232 -13.52 16.13 -20.88
CA PRO A 232 -12.07 16.23 -20.94
C PRO A 232 -11.60 16.87 -22.25
N PRO A 233 -10.55 17.73 -22.23
CA PRO A 233 -10.09 18.43 -23.44
C PRO A 233 -9.81 17.49 -24.60
N GLY A 234 -10.40 17.80 -25.77
CA GLY A 234 -10.26 16.97 -26.96
C GLY A 234 -11.16 15.74 -27.02
N MET A 235 -12.01 15.51 -26.01
CA MET A 235 -12.99 14.41 -26.01
C MET A 235 -14.35 14.90 -26.52
N SER A 236 -14.93 14.13 -27.44
CA SER A 236 -16.33 14.22 -27.84
C SER A 236 -17.07 12.95 -27.47
N VAL A 237 -18.38 13.01 -27.29
CA VAL A 237 -19.21 11.87 -26.91
C VAL A 237 -20.30 11.64 -27.93
N ALA A 238 -20.57 10.38 -28.30
CA ALA A 238 -21.60 10.04 -29.28
C ALA A 238 -22.42 8.81 -28.89
N GLY A 239 -23.59 8.70 -29.50
CA GLY A 239 -24.53 7.59 -29.33
C GLY A 239 -25.08 7.48 -27.91
N ARG A 240 -25.37 6.28 -27.44
CA ARG A 240 -25.99 6.09 -26.12
C ARG A 240 -25.14 6.60 -24.95
N ALA A 241 -23.83 6.73 -25.11
CA ALA A 241 -22.97 7.34 -24.08
C ALA A 241 -23.26 8.84 -23.90
N LYS A 242 -23.78 9.52 -24.92
CA LYS A 242 -24.27 10.90 -24.89
C LYS A 242 -25.72 11.01 -24.47
N GLY A 243 -26.49 9.92 -24.52
CA GLY A 243 -27.93 9.89 -24.28
C GLY A 243 -28.78 9.73 -25.56
N THR A 244 -28.15 9.57 -26.74
CA THR A 244 -28.85 9.33 -28.01
C THR A 244 -29.32 7.88 -28.07
N MET A 245 -30.56 7.62 -27.64
CA MET A 245 -31.06 6.26 -27.44
C MET A 245 -31.51 5.57 -28.71
N VAL A 246 -31.97 6.32 -29.72
CA VAL A 246 -32.47 5.81 -31.01
C VAL A 246 -31.30 5.45 -31.92
N LEU A 247 -31.30 4.24 -32.50
CA LEU A 247 -30.18 3.73 -33.31
C LEU A 247 -29.92 4.57 -34.57
N SER A 248 -30.97 5.00 -35.29
CA SER A 248 -30.83 5.85 -36.47
C SER A 248 -30.10 7.15 -36.18
N ASP A 249 -30.45 7.78 -35.06
CA ASP A 249 -29.88 9.06 -34.64
C ASP A 249 -28.42 8.88 -34.15
N ALA A 250 -28.14 7.79 -33.44
CA ALA A 250 -26.78 7.44 -33.00
C ALA A 250 -25.87 7.16 -34.20
N MET A 251 -26.36 6.51 -35.26
CA MET A 251 -25.61 6.28 -36.49
C MET A 251 -25.28 7.58 -37.21
N LYS A 252 -26.26 8.47 -37.35
CA LYS A 252 -26.09 9.81 -37.94
C LYS A 252 -25.10 10.65 -37.12
N GLU A 253 -25.30 10.71 -35.81
CA GLU A 253 -24.40 11.44 -34.90
C GLU A 253 -22.95 10.95 -35.03
N GLY A 254 -22.70 9.63 -35.05
CA GLY A 254 -21.38 9.07 -35.22
C GLY A 254 -20.73 9.44 -36.56
N HIS A 255 -21.52 9.47 -37.64
CA HIS A 255 -21.05 9.90 -38.96
C HIS A 255 -20.65 11.39 -38.97
N ASP A 256 -21.54 12.26 -38.46
CA ASP A 256 -21.35 13.72 -38.46
C ASP A 256 -20.16 14.11 -37.56
N LEU A 257 -20.07 13.51 -36.38
CA LEU A 257 -18.97 13.75 -35.44
C LEU A 257 -17.63 13.25 -35.98
N GLY A 258 -17.59 12.06 -36.61
CA GLY A 258 -16.38 11.53 -37.23
C GLY A 258 -15.85 12.48 -38.34
N SER A 259 -16.75 13.00 -39.16
CA SER A 259 -16.41 13.98 -40.21
C SER A 259 -15.90 15.31 -39.61
N SER A 260 -16.55 15.81 -38.57
CA SER A 260 -16.14 17.05 -37.86
C SER A 260 -14.73 16.90 -37.25
N VAL A 261 -14.49 15.83 -36.52
CA VAL A 261 -13.19 15.59 -35.90
C VAL A 261 -12.07 15.42 -36.90
N ALA A 262 -12.35 14.77 -38.05
CA ALA A 262 -11.38 14.67 -39.14
C ALA A 262 -10.99 16.04 -39.72
N LEU A 263 -11.97 16.92 -39.93
CA LEU A 263 -11.75 18.30 -40.37
C LEU A 263 -10.94 19.11 -39.33
N GLU A 264 -11.28 19.01 -38.06
CA GLU A 264 -10.54 19.68 -36.98
C GLU A 264 -9.06 19.23 -36.90
N LEU A 265 -8.77 17.99 -37.30
CA LEU A 265 -7.42 17.46 -37.37
C LEU A 265 -6.68 17.80 -38.70
N GLY A 266 -7.32 18.57 -39.59
CA GLY A 266 -6.76 19.03 -40.85
C GLY A 266 -6.89 18.03 -42.02
N TYR A 267 -7.72 17.01 -41.87
CA TYR A 267 -8.03 16.07 -42.94
C TYR A 267 -9.25 16.51 -43.74
N LYS A 268 -9.31 16.12 -45.00
CA LYS A 268 -10.51 16.31 -45.82
C LYS A 268 -11.55 15.26 -45.40
N SER A 269 -12.80 15.70 -45.19
CA SER A 269 -13.91 14.76 -44.99
C SER A 269 -14.18 14.06 -46.34
N ALA A 270 -14.28 12.74 -46.33
CA ALA A 270 -14.81 12.00 -47.46
C ALA A 270 -16.35 12.16 -47.50
N ASP A 271 -16.90 12.30 -48.70
CA ASP A 271 -18.35 12.32 -48.90
C ASP A 271 -18.90 10.87 -48.74
N LEU A 272 -18.95 10.40 -47.50
CA LEU A 272 -19.45 9.07 -47.17
C LEU A 272 -20.95 9.16 -46.84
N LYS A 273 -21.72 8.30 -47.47
CA LYS A 273 -23.16 8.18 -47.12
C LYS A 273 -23.30 7.57 -45.73
N ALA A 274 -24.04 8.25 -44.85
CA ALA A 274 -24.38 7.71 -43.54
C ALA A 274 -25.21 6.40 -43.72
N ALA A 275 -24.83 5.36 -42.94
CA ALA A 275 -25.61 4.14 -42.91
C ALA A 275 -27.02 4.38 -42.34
N SER A 276 -28.04 3.72 -42.90
CA SER A 276 -29.43 3.95 -42.51
C SER A 276 -30.06 2.75 -41.82
N THR A 277 -30.92 3.03 -40.86
CA THR A 277 -31.74 2.05 -40.15
C THR A 277 -33.12 2.67 -39.81
N PRO A 278 -34.19 1.87 -39.76
CA PRO A 278 -35.47 2.39 -39.33
C PRO A 278 -35.41 3.00 -37.94
N ALA A 279 -36.01 4.15 -37.74
CA ALA A 279 -36.17 4.78 -36.43
C ALA A 279 -37.13 3.94 -35.57
N VAL A 280 -36.68 3.55 -34.39
CA VAL A 280 -37.51 2.89 -33.37
C VAL A 280 -37.53 3.80 -32.16
N ALA A 281 -38.73 4.30 -31.81
CA ALA A 281 -38.88 5.18 -30.68
C ALA A 281 -38.41 4.51 -29.37
N TYR A 282 -37.89 5.32 -28.46
CA TYR A 282 -37.55 4.92 -27.11
C TYR A 282 -38.16 5.88 -26.12
N ASN A 283 -39.24 5.43 -25.42
CA ASN A 283 -39.87 6.14 -24.36
C ASN A 283 -39.68 5.44 -23.04
N VAL A 284 -39.40 6.18 -22.00
CA VAL A 284 -39.13 5.65 -20.65
C VAL A 284 -39.78 6.58 -19.62
N VAL A 285 -40.32 6.02 -18.54
CA VAL A 285 -40.75 6.77 -17.35
C VAL A 285 -39.92 6.27 -16.16
N ALA A 286 -39.40 7.17 -15.35
CA ALA A 286 -38.60 6.80 -14.18
C ALA A 286 -39.41 5.88 -13.24
N ASN A 287 -38.82 4.78 -12.83
CA ASN A 287 -39.35 3.86 -11.83
C ASN A 287 -38.17 3.26 -11.06
N TRP A 288 -38.06 3.64 -9.79
CA TRP A 288 -36.95 3.20 -8.94
C TRP A 288 -37.26 1.96 -8.13
N GLY A 289 -38.52 1.63 -8.00
CA GLY A 289 -38.97 0.44 -7.30
C GLY A 289 -40.25 0.64 -6.52
N VAL A 290 -40.73 -0.43 -6.00
CA VAL A 290 -41.99 -0.48 -5.24
C VAL A 290 -41.68 -0.88 -3.80
N GLU A 291 -42.33 -0.25 -2.84
CA GLU A 291 -42.28 -0.71 -1.46
C GLU A 291 -42.75 -2.17 -1.34
N SER A 292 -41.84 -3.03 -0.94
CA SER A 292 -42.07 -4.49 -0.90
C SER A 292 -42.52 -4.98 0.48
N GLY A 293 -42.99 -4.09 1.33
CA GLY A 293 -43.43 -4.45 2.70
C GLY A 293 -42.28 -5.02 3.54
N LYS A 294 -42.33 -6.31 3.88
CA LYS A 294 -41.32 -6.96 4.74
C LYS A 294 -40.11 -7.53 3.96
N ASN A 295 -40.22 -7.65 2.63
CA ASN A 295 -39.19 -8.31 1.83
C ASN A 295 -38.10 -7.33 1.38
N ARG A 296 -36.87 -7.84 1.14
CA ARG A 296 -35.73 -7.03 0.72
C ARG A 296 -35.84 -6.70 -0.77
N ALA A 297 -35.74 -5.42 -1.10
CA ALA A 297 -35.59 -4.94 -2.46
C ALA A 297 -34.14 -4.53 -2.67
N TRP A 298 -33.40 -5.32 -3.43
CA TRP A 298 -31.97 -5.15 -3.65
C TRP A 298 -31.69 -4.06 -4.67
N VAL A 299 -30.75 -3.18 -4.36
CA VAL A 299 -30.27 -2.07 -5.19
C VAL A 299 -28.87 -2.35 -5.71
N ASP A 300 -27.98 -2.76 -4.83
CA ASP A 300 -26.61 -3.16 -5.16
C ASP A 300 -26.41 -4.64 -4.80
N PHE A 301 -26.28 -5.48 -5.81
CA PHE A 301 -26.09 -6.93 -5.65
C PHE A 301 -24.66 -7.33 -5.27
N GLN A 302 -23.69 -6.45 -5.40
CA GLN A 302 -22.28 -6.73 -5.05
C GLN A 302 -21.97 -6.43 -3.59
N ASN A 303 -22.61 -5.40 -3.04
CA ASN A 303 -22.41 -4.98 -1.65
C ASN A 303 -23.66 -5.22 -0.78
N ASP A 304 -24.64 -5.99 -1.27
CA ASP A 304 -25.86 -6.35 -0.54
C ASP A 304 -26.64 -5.14 0.02
N VAL A 305 -26.69 -4.02 -0.75
CA VAL A 305 -27.43 -2.83 -0.35
C VAL A 305 -28.87 -2.90 -0.83
N THR A 306 -29.81 -2.67 0.07
CA THR A 306 -31.25 -2.64 -0.20
C THR A 306 -31.81 -1.23 -0.24
N ALA A 307 -33.02 -1.08 -0.80
CA ALA A 307 -33.77 0.18 -0.71
C ALA A 307 -33.99 0.66 0.74
N LYS A 308 -34.13 -0.30 1.67
CA LYS A 308 -34.27 0.00 3.09
C LYS A 308 -33.01 0.63 3.67
N ASP A 309 -31.81 0.18 3.26
CA ASP A 309 -30.55 0.72 3.74
C ASP A 309 -30.35 2.18 3.27
N VAL A 310 -30.75 2.48 2.02
CA VAL A 310 -30.72 3.85 1.50
C VAL A 310 -31.68 4.76 2.29
N ARG A 311 -32.91 4.29 2.59
CA ARG A 311 -33.88 5.04 3.40
C ARG A 311 -33.40 5.22 4.83
N LEU A 312 -32.81 4.19 5.44
CA LEU A 312 -32.21 4.27 6.78
C LEU A 312 -31.12 5.32 6.84
N ALA A 313 -30.22 5.33 5.86
CA ALA A 313 -29.17 6.34 5.79
C ALA A 313 -29.75 7.77 5.76
N ASN A 314 -30.80 8.01 4.97
CA ASN A 314 -31.49 9.31 4.96
C ASN A 314 -32.16 9.62 6.31
N GLN A 315 -32.80 8.65 6.95
CA GLN A 315 -33.42 8.81 8.26
C GLN A 315 -32.38 9.17 9.34
N GLU A 316 -31.18 8.64 9.25
CA GLU A 316 -30.05 8.97 10.14
C GLU A 316 -29.36 10.31 9.80
N GLY A 317 -29.86 11.04 8.79
CA GLY A 317 -29.43 12.39 8.47
C GLY A 317 -28.42 12.52 7.33
N PHE A 318 -28.08 11.42 6.64
CA PHE A 318 -27.19 11.47 5.46
C PHE A 318 -27.98 11.95 4.24
N LYS A 319 -27.82 13.22 3.88
CA LYS A 319 -28.54 13.89 2.78
C LYS A 319 -27.73 13.97 1.48
N SER A 320 -26.43 13.79 1.54
CA SER A 320 -25.55 13.81 0.37
C SER A 320 -25.39 12.42 -0.22
N VAL A 321 -25.49 12.29 -1.54
CA VAL A 321 -25.26 11.03 -2.28
C VAL A 321 -23.91 10.40 -1.92
N GLU A 322 -22.85 11.20 -1.80
CA GLU A 322 -21.51 10.74 -1.44
C GLU A 322 -21.43 10.20 0.00
N HIS A 323 -22.22 10.74 0.93
CA HIS A 323 -22.27 10.22 2.30
C HIS A 323 -23.12 8.95 2.38
N VAL A 324 -24.28 8.90 1.73
CA VAL A 324 -25.12 7.69 1.63
C VAL A 324 -24.32 6.55 1.01
N LYS A 325 -23.56 6.82 -0.07
CA LYS A 325 -22.65 5.86 -0.70
C LYS A 325 -21.64 5.26 0.30
N ARG A 326 -21.00 6.10 1.12
CA ARG A 326 -20.00 5.63 2.10
C ARG A 326 -20.62 4.90 3.28
N TYR A 327 -21.77 5.34 3.72
CA TYR A 327 -22.49 4.73 4.83
C TYR A 327 -23.02 3.33 4.49
N THR A 328 -23.60 3.18 3.29
CA THR A 328 -24.23 1.94 2.82
C THR A 328 -23.30 1.04 2.01
N THR A 329 -22.14 1.52 1.58
CA THR A 329 -21.26 0.92 0.57
C THR A 329 -21.86 0.83 -0.84
N LEU A 330 -22.97 1.52 -1.11
CA LEU A 330 -23.63 1.57 -2.42
C LEU A 330 -22.64 1.97 -3.53
N GLY A 331 -22.48 1.12 -4.54
CA GLY A 331 -21.63 1.39 -5.70
C GLY A 331 -20.12 1.45 -5.40
N MET A 332 -19.66 0.88 -4.29
CA MET A 332 -18.25 0.83 -3.92
C MET A 332 -17.55 -0.46 -4.35
N ALA A 333 -18.27 -1.40 -4.95
CA ALA A 333 -17.72 -2.66 -5.44
C ALA A 333 -17.01 -2.49 -6.80
N THR A 334 -16.57 -3.60 -7.39
CA THR A 334 -15.75 -3.63 -8.63
C THR A 334 -16.45 -3.05 -9.86
N ASP A 335 -17.79 -3.05 -9.89
CA ASP A 335 -18.56 -2.40 -10.96
C ASP A 335 -18.61 -0.88 -10.84
N GLN A 336 -18.13 -0.31 -9.73
CA GLN A 336 -18.14 1.12 -9.44
C GLN A 336 -19.54 1.76 -9.53
N GLY A 337 -20.57 0.99 -9.14
CA GLY A 337 -21.96 1.44 -9.12
C GLY A 337 -22.64 1.61 -10.48
N LYS A 338 -22.09 1.04 -11.55
CA LYS A 338 -22.65 1.15 -12.90
C LYS A 338 -24.10 0.66 -13.00
N THR A 339 -24.43 -0.37 -12.23
CA THR A 339 -25.78 -0.94 -12.21
C THR A 339 -26.65 -0.42 -11.09
N ALA A 340 -26.08 0.11 -10.01
CA ALA A 340 -26.77 0.42 -8.76
C ALA A 340 -26.95 1.92 -8.49
N ASN A 341 -25.97 2.78 -8.86
CA ASN A 341 -25.95 4.17 -8.41
C ASN A 341 -27.21 4.97 -8.80
N VAL A 342 -27.63 4.93 -10.06
CA VAL A 342 -28.81 5.70 -10.51
C VAL A 342 -30.08 5.23 -9.80
N LEU A 343 -30.24 3.93 -9.60
CA LEU A 343 -31.35 3.34 -8.86
C LEU A 343 -31.35 3.81 -7.39
N GLY A 344 -30.20 3.75 -6.73
CA GLY A 344 -30.06 4.20 -5.34
C GLY A 344 -30.27 5.70 -5.16
N ILE A 345 -29.80 6.53 -6.11
CA ILE A 345 -30.03 7.98 -6.13
C ILE A 345 -31.53 8.26 -6.30
N GLY A 346 -32.22 7.55 -7.20
CA GLY A 346 -33.66 7.69 -7.40
C GLY A 346 -34.48 7.38 -6.14
N ILE A 347 -34.16 6.30 -5.45
CA ILE A 347 -34.79 5.96 -4.17
C ILE A 347 -34.51 7.04 -3.11
N MET A 348 -33.31 7.58 -3.10
CA MET A 348 -32.92 8.66 -2.18
C MET A 348 -33.73 9.94 -2.49
N ALA A 349 -33.82 10.30 -3.77
CA ALA A 349 -34.59 11.48 -4.24
C ALA A 349 -36.08 11.39 -3.82
N GLU A 350 -36.74 10.25 -4.10
CA GLU A 350 -38.12 10.01 -3.67
C GLU A 350 -38.27 10.11 -2.14
N ASN A 351 -37.36 9.50 -1.38
CA ASN A 351 -37.42 9.52 0.09
C ASN A 351 -37.23 10.93 0.68
N MET A 352 -36.48 11.80 0.00
CA MET A 352 -36.25 13.18 0.43
C MET A 352 -37.26 14.18 -0.19
N GLY A 353 -38.14 13.76 -1.10
CA GLY A 353 -39.04 14.62 -1.83
C GLY A 353 -38.33 15.63 -2.74
N GLN A 354 -37.19 15.24 -3.31
CA GLN A 354 -36.31 16.02 -4.18
C GLN A 354 -36.36 15.50 -5.61
N THR A 355 -35.99 16.36 -6.56
CA THR A 355 -35.71 15.94 -7.94
C THR A 355 -34.41 15.21 -8.03
N MET A 356 -34.16 14.49 -9.11
CA MET A 356 -32.87 13.85 -9.38
C MET A 356 -31.71 14.86 -9.52
N GLU A 357 -32.00 16.04 -10.06
CA GLU A 357 -31.06 17.15 -10.22
C GLU A 357 -30.64 17.74 -8.86
N GLU A 358 -31.60 18.00 -7.96
CA GLU A 358 -31.36 18.50 -6.60
C GLU A 358 -30.61 17.47 -5.73
N THR A 359 -30.90 16.18 -5.87
CA THR A 359 -30.23 15.10 -5.15
C THR A 359 -28.79 14.93 -5.63
N GLY A 360 -28.53 15.21 -6.91
CA GLY A 360 -27.22 15.14 -7.53
C GLY A 360 -26.75 13.72 -7.85
N THR A 361 -25.48 13.58 -8.19
CA THR A 361 -24.90 12.31 -8.56
C THR A 361 -23.47 12.16 -8.03
N THR A 362 -22.95 10.96 -8.08
CA THR A 362 -21.55 10.66 -7.77
C THR A 362 -20.66 10.99 -8.96
N ILE A 363 -19.41 11.40 -8.69
CA ILE A 363 -18.36 11.63 -9.69
C ILE A 363 -17.42 10.44 -9.71
N PHE A 364 -17.04 10.01 -10.89
CA PHE A 364 -16.13 8.87 -11.09
C PHE A 364 -14.69 9.34 -11.24
N ARG A 365 -13.74 8.53 -10.73
CA ARG A 365 -12.29 8.76 -10.78
C ARG A 365 -11.57 7.58 -11.41
N PRO A 366 -10.39 7.79 -12.06
CA PRO A 366 -9.56 6.67 -12.53
C PRO A 366 -9.01 5.83 -11.35
N PRO A 367 -8.86 4.52 -11.51
CA PRO A 367 -9.33 3.70 -12.64
C PRO A 367 -10.82 3.41 -12.54
N TYR A 368 -11.56 3.72 -13.59
CA TYR A 368 -13.00 3.45 -13.67
C TYR A 368 -13.38 1.96 -13.78
N SER A 369 -12.49 1.16 -14.31
CA SER A 369 -12.56 -0.30 -14.28
C SER A 369 -11.42 -0.85 -13.45
N PRO A 370 -11.60 -1.98 -12.72
CA PRO A 370 -10.55 -2.55 -11.92
C PRO A 370 -9.30 -2.87 -12.75
N VAL A 371 -8.15 -2.44 -12.25
CA VAL A 371 -6.83 -2.71 -12.83
C VAL A 371 -5.98 -3.39 -11.77
N ALA A 372 -5.45 -4.56 -12.08
CA ALA A 372 -4.57 -5.27 -11.16
C ALA A 372 -3.29 -4.46 -10.89
N VAL A 373 -2.82 -4.44 -9.64
CA VAL A 373 -1.59 -3.76 -9.24
C VAL A 373 -0.39 -4.19 -10.10
N GLY A 374 -0.32 -5.48 -10.46
CA GLY A 374 0.71 -6.02 -11.33
C GLY A 374 0.75 -5.41 -12.75
N ALA A 375 -0.39 -4.92 -13.26
CA ALA A 375 -0.44 -4.23 -14.55
C ALA A 375 0.19 -2.82 -14.47
N PHE A 376 0.03 -2.12 -13.34
CA PHE A 376 0.72 -0.85 -13.08
C PHE A 376 2.21 -1.04 -12.81
N ALA A 377 2.59 -2.09 -12.09
CA ALA A 377 3.99 -2.40 -11.81
C ALA A 377 4.78 -2.70 -13.11
N GLY A 378 4.12 -3.27 -14.12
CA GLY A 378 4.73 -3.57 -15.41
C GLY A 378 5.88 -4.55 -15.26
N ARG A 379 7.09 -4.14 -15.67
CA ARG A 379 8.31 -4.97 -15.57
C ARG A 379 8.92 -4.98 -14.18
N ARG A 380 8.54 -4.04 -13.32
CA ARG A 380 9.07 -3.93 -11.96
C ARG A 380 8.44 -5.00 -11.06
N ARG A 381 9.03 -6.20 -11.08
CA ARG A 381 8.61 -7.38 -10.31
C ARG A 381 9.77 -7.92 -9.51
N GLY A 382 9.50 -8.58 -8.40
CA GLY A 382 10.54 -9.14 -7.53
C GLY A 382 11.55 -8.06 -7.14
N MET A 383 12.81 -8.27 -7.43
CA MET A 383 13.91 -7.35 -7.13
C MET A 383 13.75 -5.96 -7.79
N GLU A 384 13.10 -5.86 -8.93
CA GLU A 384 12.86 -4.56 -9.59
C GLU A 384 11.71 -3.79 -8.95
N PHE A 385 10.80 -4.46 -8.25
CA PHE A 385 9.71 -3.85 -7.50
C PHE A 385 10.16 -3.41 -6.10
N TYR A 386 10.96 -4.26 -5.46
CA TYR A 386 11.55 -4.00 -4.15
C TYR A 386 13.07 -3.97 -4.32
N PRO A 387 13.66 -2.78 -4.55
CA PRO A 387 15.09 -2.68 -4.83
C PRO A 387 15.90 -3.11 -3.61
N THR A 388 16.84 -4.00 -3.82
CA THR A 388 17.82 -4.38 -2.81
C THR A 388 19.06 -3.51 -2.96
N ARG A 389 19.56 -3.01 -1.84
CA ARG A 389 20.78 -2.21 -1.77
C ARG A 389 21.90 -3.09 -1.23
N TYR A 390 23.02 -3.06 -1.92
CA TYR A 390 24.21 -3.81 -1.55
C TYR A 390 25.28 -2.88 -0.98
N THR A 391 25.99 -3.35 0.04
CA THR A 391 27.18 -2.64 0.54
C THR A 391 28.36 -2.81 -0.43
N PRO A 392 29.36 -1.91 -0.40
CA PRO A 392 30.52 -2.06 -1.28
C PRO A 392 31.28 -3.38 -1.14
N SER A 393 31.31 -3.95 0.06
CA SER A 393 31.94 -5.26 0.33
C SER A 393 31.04 -6.47 0.15
N HIS A 394 29.82 -6.28 -0.41
CA HIS A 394 28.86 -7.38 -0.58
C HIS A 394 29.44 -8.55 -1.37
N LYS A 395 30.13 -8.27 -2.49
CA LYS A 395 30.75 -9.29 -3.32
C LYS A 395 31.81 -10.10 -2.55
N TRP A 396 32.65 -9.42 -1.78
CA TRP A 396 33.62 -10.09 -0.92
C TRP A 396 32.90 -10.98 0.12
N SER A 397 31.82 -10.51 0.71
CA SER A 397 31.04 -11.29 1.66
C SER A 397 30.41 -12.53 1.03
N GLU A 398 29.92 -12.44 -0.22
CA GLU A 398 29.44 -13.60 -1.00
C GLU A 398 30.57 -14.61 -1.24
N GLU A 399 31.78 -14.14 -1.59
CA GLU A 399 32.98 -14.98 -1.77
C GLU A 399 33.34 -15.72 -0.49
N GLN A 400 33.06 -15.14 0.70
CA GLN A 400 33.27 -15.77 2.00
C GLN A 400 32.09 -16.66 2.44
N GLY A 401 31.07 -16.82 1.61
CA GLY A 401 29.89 -17.64 1.91
C GLY A 401 28.95 -17.03 2.97
N ALA A 402 28.94 -15.72 3.14
CA ALA A 402 28.09 -15.04 4.11
C ALA A 402 26.60 -15.38 3.90
N VAL A 403 25.87 -15.54 4.99
CA VAL A 403 24.42 -15.53 5.01
C VAL A 403 23.96 -14.08 5.17
N PHE A 404 22.95 -13.66 4.41
CA PHE A 404 22.51 -12.27 4.39
C PHE A 404 21.14 -12.08 5.02
N VAL A 405 20.92 -10.88 5.56
CA VAL A 405 19.63 -10.43 6.10
C VAL A 405 19.28 -9.04 5.56
N GLU A 406 18.00 -8.81 5.32
CA GLU A 406 17.48 -7.48 4.96
C GLU A 406 17.34 -6.60 6.21
N VAL A 407 17.95 -5.40 6.15
CA VAL A 407 17.79 -4.35 7.15
C VAL A 407 17.30 -3.10 6.41
N GLY A 408 15.99 -2.87 6.42
CA GLY A 408 15.35 -1.98 5.48
C GLY A 408 15.48 -2.51 4.05
N MET A 409 16.07 -1.73 3.15
CA MET A 409 16.37 -2.17 1.77
C MET A 409 17.81 -2.69 1.61
N TRP A 410 18.61 -2.72 2.66
CA TRP A 410 19.99 -3.14 2.61
C TRP A 410 20.14 -4.62 2.89
N TYR A 411 20.97 -5.31 2.10
CA TYR A 411 21.49 -6.64 2.40
C TYR A 411 22.75 -6.49 3.25
N ARG A 412 22.70 -7.09 4.46
CA ARG A 412 23.84 -7.13 5.39
C ARG A 412 24.23 -8.56 5.65
N SER A 413 25.54 -8.80 5.83
CA SER A 413 26.04 -10.10 6.30
C SER A 413 25.49 -10.38 7.69
N GLN A 414 24.77 -11.49 7.84
CA GLN A 414 24.16 -11.92 9.09
C GLN A 414 25.15 -12.74 9.93
N TRP A 415 25.79 -13.72 9.32
CA TRP A 415 26.93 -14.47 9.84
C TRP A 415 27.75 -15.08 8.69
N PHE A 416 28.96 -15.60 9.00
CA PHE A 416 29.87 -16.22 8.04
C PHE A 416 30.10 -17.68 8.44
N PRO A 417 29.43 -18.70 7.86
CA PRO A 417 29.58 -20.11 8.22
C PRO A 417 30.96 -20.64 7.83
N GLN A 418 31.46 -21.59 8.62
CA GLN A 418 32.71 -22.31 8.35
C GLN A 418 32.42 -23.79 8.08
N PRO A 419 33.30 -24.49 7.35
CA PRO A 419 33.21 -25.93 7.15
C PRO A 419 33.09 -26.70 8.49
N GLY A 420 32.06 -27.57 8.59
CA GLY A 420 31.77 -28.35 9.80
C GLY A 420 30.75 -27.69 10.75
N GLU A 421 30.40 -26.43 10.57
CA GLU A 421 29.32 -25.80 11.31
C GLU A 421 27.97 -26.22 10.72
N THR A 422 27.07 -26.74 11.55
CA THR A 422 25.74 -27.26 11.13
C THR A 422 24.58 -26.41 11.58
N HIS A 423 24.85 -25.42 12.44
CA HIS A 423 23.83 -24.52 12.99
C HIS A 423 24.37 -23.09 13.07
N TRP A 424 23.56 -22.11 12.68
CA TRP A 424 23.93 -20.69 12.62
C TRP A 424 24.61 -20.17 13.92
N ARG A 425 24.16 -20.64 15.09
CA ARG A 425 24.72 -20.21 16.37
C ARG A 425 26.19 -20.57 16.52
N GLN A 426 26.65 -21.70 15.93
CA GLN A 426 28.06 -22.08 15.98
C GLN A 426 28.94 -21.03 15.29
N SER A 427 28.48 -20.52 14.15
CA SER A 427 29.15 -19.42 13.43
C SER A 427 29.20 -18.15 14.28
N VAL A 428 28.06 -17.75 14.84
CA VAL A 428 27.93 -16.55 15.65
C VAL A 428 28.77 -16.63 16.93
N ASP A 429 28.69 -17.75 17.64
CA ASP A 429 29.50 -17.98 18.88
C ASP A 429 31.00 -17.88 18.56
N ARG A 430 31.47 -18.47 17.46
CA ARG A 430 32.87 -18.38 17.01
C ARG A 430 33.24 -16.93 16.65
N GLU A 431 32.42 -16.21 15.93
CA GLU A 431 32.64 -14.82 15.57
C GLU A 431 32.78 -13.92 16.80
N VAL A 432 31.91 -14.09 17.80
CA VAL A 432 31.99 -13.37 19.08
C VAL A 432 33.26 -13.70 19.83
N ILE A 433 33.56 -15.00 20.03
CA ILE A 433 34.72 -15.45 20.79
C ILE A 433 36.02 -14.93 20.14
N LYS A 434 36.17 -15.09 18.82
CA LYS A 434 37.36 -14.63 18.10
C LYS A 434 37.51 -13.10 18.12
N THR A 435 36.42 -12.36 17.92
CA THR A 435 36.46 -10.90 18.01
C THR A 435 36.92 -10.42 19.39
N ARG A 436 36.42 -11.05 20.48
CA ARG A 436 36.78 -10.70 21.84
C ARG A 436 38.19 -11.16 22.23
N ALA A 437 38.68 -12.23 21.61
CA ALA A 437 40.03 -12.77 21.85
C ALA A 437 41.11 -12.03 21.06
N SER A 438 40.80 -11.54 19.87
CA SER A 438 41.76 -10.92 18.96
C SER A 438 41.17 -9.71 18.23
N VAL A 439 40.64 -9.89 17.01
CA VAL A 439 40.05 -8.81 16.20
C VAL A 439 39.01 -9.34 15.25
N GLY A 440 37.89 -8.59 15.12
CA GLY A 440 36.85 -8.84 14.14
C GLY A 440 36.51 -7.58 13.33
N ILE A 441 36.03 -7.80 12.13
CA ILE A 441 35.60 -6.73 11.21
C ILE A 441 34.13 -6.92 10.83
N CYS A 442 33.31 -5.89 10.97
CA CYS A 442 31.91 -5.89 10.56
C CYS A 442 31.63 -4.73 9.59
N ASP A 443 30.92 -5.02 8.51
CA ASP A 443 30.43 -3.98 7.61
C ASP A 443 29.24 -3.23 8.24
N VAL A 444 29.46 -1.98 8.59
CA VAL A 444 28.47 -1.05 9.16
C VAL A 444 28.13 0.09 8.19
N THR A 445 28.43 -0.07 6.90
CA THR A 445 28.19 0.90 5.84
C THR A 445 26.75 1.40 5.79
N THR A 446 25.79 0.60 6.23
CA THR A 446 24.36 0.92 6.13
C THR A 446 23.85 1.91 7.17
N LEU A 447 24.65 2.23 8.20
CA LEU A 447 24.32 3.28 9.17
C LEU A 447 24.11 4.61 8.43
N GLY A 448 23.08 5.36 8.81
CA GLY A 448 22.89 6.70 8.29
C GLY A 448 24.09 7.57 8.61
N LYS A 449 24.60 8.32 7.63
CA LYS A 449 25.69 9.28 7.78
C LYS A 449 25.26 10.61 7.22
N ILE A 450 25.35 11.67 8.03
CA ILE A 450 24.95 13.02 7.66
C ILE A 450 26.12 13.96 7.96
N ASP A 451 26.61 14.62 6.92
CA ASP A 451 27.53 15.73 7.07
C ASP A 451 26.73 17.01 7.31
N ILE A 452 27.14 17.79 8.31
CA ILE A 452 26.50 19.04 8.67
C ILE A 452 27.58 20.12 8.80
N LYS A 453 27.42 21.21 8.04
CA LYS A 453 28.37 22.35 8.01
C LYS A 453 27.63 23.66 8.21
N GLY A 454 28.35 24.66 8.76
CA GLY A 454 27.87 26.00 8.99
C GLY A 454 28.31 26.53 10.33
N SER A 455 28.29 27.85 10.50
CA SER A 455 28.71 28.51 11.73
C SER A 455 27.87 28.14 12.95
N ASP A 456 26.59 27.82 12.74
CA ASP A 456 25.61 27.59 13.81
C ASP A 456 25.29 26.09 14.06
N VAL A 457 26.07 25.18 13.46
CA VAL A 457 25.84 23.73 13.60
C VAL A 457 25.89 23.26 15.04
N SER A 458 26.83 23.80 15.84
CA SER A 458 26.96 23.43 17.25
C SER A 458 25.75 23.85 18.08
N GLU A 459 25.14 25.00 17.78
CA GLU A 459 23.86 25.43 18.38
C GLU A 459 22.72 24.57 17.91
N PHE A 460 22.59 24.35 16.62
CA PHE A 460 21.54 23.51 16.02
C PHE A 460 21.51 22.11 16.63
N LEU A 461 22.63 21.40 16.62
CA LEU A 461 22.72 20.06 17.21
C LEU A 461 22.48 20.05 18.72
N ASN A 462 22.85 21.12 19.41
CA ASN A 462 22.57 21.27 20.83
C ASN A 462 21.08 21.43 21.14
N LYS A 463 20.28 21.94 20.19
CA LYS A 463 18.80 22.01 20.29
C LYS A 463 18.12 20.69 19.91
N VAL A 464 18.74 19.88 19.05
CA VAL A 464 18.20 18.59 18.60
C VAL A 464 18.43 17.49 19.62
N TYR A 465 19.63 17.37 20.17
CA TYR A 465 20.00 16.29 21.08
C TYR A 465 19.74 16.62 22.55
N VAL A 466 19.45 15.59 23.36
CA VAL A 466 19.25 15.75 24.83
C VAL A 466 20.52 16.17 25.54
N ASN A 467 21.67 15.70 25.10
CA ASN A 467 22.97 15.99 25.69
C ASN A 467 23.64 17.23 25.06
N ALA A 468 24.56 17.81 25.80
CA ALA A 468 25.24 19.04 25.40
C ALA A 468 26.26 18.78 24.26
N LEU A 469 26.01 19.29 23.07
CA LEU A 469 26.92 19.23 21.91
C LEU A 469 27.64 20.52 21.60
N ALA A 470 27.14 21.68 22.07
CA ALA A 470 27.70 22.98 21.77
C ALA A 470 29.21 23.13 22.10
N LYS A 471 29.69 22.43 23.14
CA LYS A 471 31.10 22.47 23.60
C LYS A 471 31.87 21.20 23.25
N LEU A 472 31.42 20.41 22.25
CA LEU A 472 32.17 19.24 21.80
C LEU A 472 33.49 19.74 21.13
N PRO A 473 34.68 19.35 21.62
CA PRO A 473 35.94 19.78 20.99
C PRO A 473 36.10 19.19 19.58
N VAL A 474 36.82 19.89 18.72
CA VAL A 474 37.28 19.35 17.44
C VAL A 474 38.13 18.10 17.68
N GLY A 475 37.96 17.07 16.86
CA GLY A 475 38.61 15.79 17.00
C GLY A 475 37.93 14.84 18.02
N LYS A 476 36.74 15.18 18.52
CA LYS A 476 35.99 14.36 19.46
C LYS A 476 34.63 13.94 18.94
N THR A 477 34.20 12.79 19.40
CA THR A 477 32.87 12.18 19.15
C THR A 477 32.05 12.20 20.43
N ARG A 478 30.75 12.25 20.32
CA ARG A 478 29.82 12.07 21.43
C ARG A 478 28.64 11.21 21.02
N TYR A 479 28.31 10.22 21.81
CA TYR A 479 27.05 9.49 21.69
C TYR A 479 25.90 10.41 22.10
N GLY A 480 24.83 10.42 21.33
CA GLY A 480 23.68 11.30 21.52
C GLY A 480 22.35 10.56 21.36
N LEU A 481 21.35 11.05 22.10
CA LEU A 481 19.97 10.59 22.00
C LEU A 481 19.09 11.73 21.48
N MET A 482 18.30 11.45 20.45
CA MET A 482 17.26 12.35 19.92
C MET A 482 15.90 11.93 20.45
N LEU A 483 15.09 12.91 20.82
CA LEU A 483 13.71 12.72 21.25
C LEU A 483 12.73 13.34 20.25
N ARG A 484 11.51 12.84 20.23
CA ARG A 484 10.36 13.54 19.67
C ARG A 484 9.89 14.61 20.66
N GLU A 485 8.96 15.45 20.24
CA GLU A 485 8.38 16.52 21.09
C GLU A 485 7.70 15.95 22.35
N ASP A 486 7.15 14.71 22.28
CA ASP A 486 6.53 14.00 23.40
C ASP A 486 7.53 13.42 24.42
N SER A 487 8.84 13.63 24.19
CA SER A 487 9.96 13.14 25.01
C SER A 487 10.26 11.64 24.86
N MET A 488 9.67 10.97 23.88
CA MET A 488 10.00 9.59 23.56
C MET A 488 11.22 9.52 22.65
N ALA A 489 12.05 8.49 22.85
CA ALA A 489 13.24 8.27 22.04
C ALA A 489 12.89 8.10 20.58
N MET A 490 13.55 8.87 19.71
CA MET A 490 13.40 8.82 18.26
C MET A 490 14.49 7.98 17.60
N ASP A 491 15.74 8.31 17.92
CA ASP A 491 16.94 7.62 17.41
C ASP A 491 18.14 7.93 18.29
N ASP A 492 19.17 7.14 18.14
CA ASP A 492 20.47 7.37 18.77
C ASP A 492 21.59 7.32 17.74
N GLY A 493 22.75 7.79 18.12
CA GLY A 493 23.91 7.74 17.24
C GLY A 493 25.10 8.50 17.80
N THR A 494 26.16 8.55 17.02
CA THR A 494 27.37 9.29 17.38
C THR A 494 27.47 10.56 16.52
N THR A 495 27.93 11.63 17.15
CA THR A 495 28.22 12.91 16.47
C THR A 495 29.68 13.27 16.71
N ALA A 496 30.44 13.37 15.64
CA ALA A 496 31.85 13.76 15.63
C ALA A 496 32.01 15.19 15.13
N ARG A 497 32.88 16.01 15.79
CA ARG A 497 33.27 17.33 15.30
C ARG A 497 34.62 17.22 14.59
N LEU A 498 34.63 17.32 13.27
CA LEU A 498 35.82 17.21 12.43
C LEU A 498 36.57 18.55 12.24
N ALA A 499 35.80 19.66 12.26
CA ALA A 499 36.30 21.02 12.23
C ALA A 499 35.41 21.96 13.05
N GLU A 500 35.76 23.21 13.20
CA GLU A 500 34.95 24.17 13.98
C GLU A 500 33.50 24.24 13.47
N ASP A 501 33.33 24.21 12.17
CA ASP A 501 32.07 24.34 11.44
C ASP A 501 31.61 23.05 10.76
N HIS A 502 32.25 21.87 11.01
CA HIS A 502 31.95 20.61 10.34
C HIS A 502 31.74 19.47 11.34
N PHE A 503 30.54 18.95 11.33
CA PHE A 503 30.14 17.75 12.11
C PHE A 503 29.70 16.60 11.20
N VAL A 504 29.92 15.39 11.67
CA VAL A 504 29.43 14.16 11.07
C VAL A 504 28.61 13.42 12.11
N MET A 505 27.38 13.15 11.80
CA MET A 505 26.51 12.34 12.67
C MET A 505 26.14 11.02 12.03
N THR A 506 25.98 9.99 12.86
CA THR A 506 25.45 8.69 12.46
C THR A 506 24.05 8.49 13.03
N THR A 507 23.26 7.64 12.38
CA THR A 507 21.92 7.22 12.80
C THR A 507 21.79 5.71 12.65
N THR A 508 20.76 5.11 13.24
CA THR A 508 20.43 3.72 12.93
C THR A 508 20.08 3.56 11.45
N THR A 509 20.36 2.39 10.87
CA THR A 509 20.10 2.10 9.46
C THR A 509 18.63 2.36 9.10
N ALA A 510 17.70 1.89 9.93
CA ALA A 510 16.26 1.99 9.67
C ALA A 510 15.76 3.45 9.73
N ASN A 511 16.34 4.28 10.57
CA ASN A 511 15.89 5.65 10.81
C ASN A 511 16.66 6.72 9.99
N ALA A 512 17.62 6.34 9.15
CA ALA A 512 18.46 7.30 8.42
C ALA A 512 17.64 8.37 7.67
N VAL A 513 16.57 7.97 6.97
CA VAL A 513 15.70 8.89 6.24
C VAL A 513 14.82 9.72 7.19
N SER A 514 14.27 9.09 8.23
CA SER A 514 13.40 9.77 9.21
C SER A 514 14.14 10.86 9.97
N VAL A 515 15.36 10.55 10.42
CA VAL A 515 16.24 11.52 11.11
C VAL A 515 16.60 12.68 10.17
N TYR A 516 17.01 12.38 8.94
CA TYR A 516 17.36 13.43 7.98
C TYR A 516 16.18 14.38 7.71
N ARG A 517 14.96 13.84 7.52
CA ARG A 517 13.74 14.65 7.37
C ARG A 517 13.42 15.48 8.62
N HIS A 518 13.62 14.88 9.80
CA HIS A 518 13.43 15.59 11.05
C HIS A 518 14.40 16.79 11.19
N LEU A 519 15.67 16.59 10.89
CA LEU A 519 16.65 17.67 10.88
C LEU A 519 16.32 18.77 9.88
N GLN A 520 15.86 18.39 8.67
CA GLN A 520 15.39 19.36 7.68
C GLN A 520 14.19 20.16 8.18
N PHE A 521 13.21 19.50 8.82
CA PHE A 521 12.09 20.19 9.45
C PHE A 521 12.54 21.15 10.55
N CYS A 522 13.42 20.70 11.42
CA CYS A 522 13.97 21.55 12.49
C CYS A 522 14.64 22.80 11.94
N HIS A 523 15.45 22.65 10.89
CA HIS A 523 16.14 23.77 10.28
C HIS A 523 15.18 24.69 9.51
N GLN A 524 14.36 24.14 8.62
CA GLN A 524 13.53 24.94 7.70
C GLN A 524 12.31 25.59 8.38
N VAL A 525 11.82 25.03 9.48
CA VAL A 525 10.56 25.45 10.12
C VAL A 525 10.80 26.03 11.52
N LEU A 526 11.59 25.36 12.36
CA LEU A 526 11.78 25.79 13.74
C LEU A 526 12.89 26.85 13.88
N TRP A 527 13.98 26.69 13.14
CA TRP A 527 15.19 27.57 13.26
C TRP A 527 15.75 27.92 11.88
N PRO A 528 14.97 28.59 11.01
CA PRO A 528 15.38 28.89 9.64
C PRO A 528 16.53 29.91 9.53
N ASP A 529 16.77 30.68 10.57
CA ASP A 529 17.80 31.74 10.59
C ASP A 529 19.22 31.21 10.93
N LEU A 530 19.34 29.93 11.34
CA LEU A 530 20.62 29.31 11.64
C LEU A 530 21.38 28.98 10.35
N ASP A 531 22.67 29.33 10.30
CA ASP A 531 23.56 28.93 9.21
C ASP A 531 23.95 27.45 9.35
N VAL A 532 23.14 26.58 8.75
CA VAL A 532 23.29 25.11 8.80
C VAL A 532 23.03 24.50 7.44
N HIS A 533 23.99 23.76 6.92
CA HIS A 533 23.87 23.00 5.68
C HIS A 533 24.09 21.53 5.97
N MET A 534 23.14 20.69 5.55
CA MET A 534 23.19 19.25 5.81
C MET A 534 23.01 18.42 4.55
N ILE A 535 23.78 17.35 4.46
CA ILE A 535 23.70 16.40 3.35
C ILE A 535 23.83 14.96 3.85
N SER A 536 22.95 14.07 3.37
CA SER A 536 23.12 12.64 3.59
C SER A 536 24.30 12.14 2.76
N VAL A 537 25.28 11.53 3.43
CA VAL A 537 26.45 10.91 2.81
C VAL A 537 26.49 9.40 3.04
N THR A 538 25.34 8.82 3.37
CA THR A 538 25.19 7.38 3.66
C THR A 538 25.77 6.51 2.55
N GLU A 539 25.46 6.82 1.31
CA GLU A 539 25.91 6.06 0.14
C GLU A 539 27.31 6.47 -0.35
N GLN A 540 27.85 7.56 0.16
CA GLN A 540 29.14 8.09 -0.28
C GLN A 540 30.32 7.48 0.48
N TYR A 541 30.06 6.86 1.62
CA TYR A 541 31.09 6.25 2.48
C TYR A 541 30.77 4.78 2.79
N ALA A 542 31.71 3.89 2.46
CA ALA A 542 31.79 2.57 3.05
C ALA A 542 32.37 2.69 4.46
N GLN A 543 31.79 1.99 5.43
CA GLN A 543 32.20 2.09 6.84
C GLN A 543 32.29 0.71 7.48
N TYR A 544 33.37 0.46 8.18
CA TYR A 544 33.68 -0.81 8.82
C TYR A 544 33.98 -0.62 10.30
N ALA A 545 33.39 -1.45 11.16
CA ALA A 545 33.76 -1.54 12.57
C ALA A 545 34.88 -2.58 12.71
N VAL A 546 36.00 -2.18 13.30
CA VAL A 546 37.14 -3.03 13.63
C VAL A 546 37.20 -3.12 15.16
N ALA A 547 36.92 -4.30 15.73
CA ALA A 547 36.74 -4.47 17.16
C ALA A 547 37.57 -5.63 17.73
N GLY A 548 38.05 -5.47 18.93
CA GLY A 548 38.85 -6.46 19.64
C GLY A 548 40.21 -5.94 20.10
N PRO A 549 40.92 -6.65 20.99
CA PRO A 549 42.17 -6.15 21.55
C PRO A 549 43.25 -5.82 20.51
N ASN A 550 43.27 -6.52 19.36
CA ASN A 550 44.22 -6.28 18.27
C ASN A 550 43.69 -5.30 17.20
N SER A 551 42.59 -4.62 17.42
CA SER A 551 42.02 -3.70 16.43
C SER A 551 42.92 -2.54 16.06
N ARG A 552 43.68 -1.98 17.02
CA ARG A 552 44.68 -0.95 16.77
C ARG A 552 45.87 -1.49 15.98
N ASN A 553 46.42 -2.63 16.37
CA ASN A 553 47.55 -3.28 15.70
C ASN A 553 47.24 -3.57 14.22
N LEU A 554 46.00 -3.99 13.93
CA LEU A 554 45.56 -4.18 12.55
C LEU A 554 45.49 -2.84 11.80
N LEU A 555 44.89 -1.81 12.40
CA LEU A 555 44.75 -0.50 11.75
C LEU A 555 46.10 0.18 11.50
N GLU A 556 47.07 0.03 12.39
CA GLU A 556 48.44 0.58 12.22
C GLU A 556 49.14 0.05 10.96
N LYS A 557 48.69 -1.10 10.42
CA LYS A 557 49.25 -1.65 9.17
C LYS A 557 48.69 -1.02 7.91
N ILE A 558 47.52 -0.37 8.00
CA ILE A 558 46.82 0.20 6.85
C ILE A 558 46.74 1.72 6.92
N VAL A 559 46.82 2.31 8.11
CA VAL A 559 46.88 3.76 8.32
C VAL A 559 48.24 4.28 7.86
N ASP A 560 48.26 5.37 7.13
CA ASP A 560 49.48 5.97 6.62
C ASP A 560 50.33 6.52 7.78
N PRO A 561 51.67 6.41 7.71
CA PRO A 561 52.57 6.67 8.85
C PRO A 561 52.52 8.07 9.45
N GLU A 562 51.98 9.05 8.73
CA GLU A 562 51.81 10.41 9.22
C GLU A 562 50.73 10.57 10.28
N HIS A 563 49.90 9.55 10.48
CA HIS A 563 48.78 9.55 11.43
C HIS A 563 49.07 8.65 12.63
N ASP A 564 49.24 9.26 13.79
CA ASP A 564 49.40 8.55 15.07
C ASP A 564 48.01 8.18 15.63
N ILE A 565 47.73 6.86 15.73
CA ILE A 565 46.49 6.30 16.31
C ILE A 565 46.73 5.65 17.67
N SER A 566 47.83 5.97 18.34
CA SER A 566 48.12 5.56 19.71
C SER A 566 47.02 5.99 20.68
N ASN A 567 47.02 5.44 21.89
CA ASN A 567 46.00 5.82 22.90
C ASN A 567 46.12 7.27 23.33
N GLU A 568 47.30 7.84 23.30
CA GLU A 568 47.63 9.20 23.65
C GLU A 568 47.16 10.19 22.56
N ALA A 569 47.47 9.90 21.30
CA ALA A 569 47.13 10.78 20.18
C ALA A 569 45.68 10.65 19.75
N PHE A 570 45.14 9.44 19.81
CA PHE A 570 43.75 9.12 19.39
C PHE A 570 42.96 8.38 20.50
N PRO A 571 42.68 9.08 21.62
CA PRO A 571 42.03 8.47 22.79
C PRO A 571 40.58 8.06 22.52
N PHE A 572 39.98 7.28 23.43
CA PHE A 572 38.57 6.89 23.36
C PHE A 572 37.67 8.12 23.07
N MET A 573 36.69 7.94 22.16
CA MET A 573 35.86 8.99 21.59
C MET A 573 36.63 10.00 20.71
N GLY A 574 37.80 9.65 20.22
CA GLY A 574 38.53 10.41 19.19
C GLY A 574 37.86 10.28 17.81
N ALA A 575 38.00 11.33 17.00
CA ALA A 575 37.57 11.33 15.60
C ALA A 575 38.53 12.20 14.76
N GLY A 576 38.79 11.79 13.53
CA GLY A 576 39.65 12.55 12.64
C GLY A 576 39.56 12.14 11.18
N ALA A 577 39.99 13.06 10.32
CA ALA A 577 40.30 12.75 8.92
C ALA A 577 41.75 12.25 8.87
N ILE A 578 41.95 11.10 8.23
CA ILE A 578 43.23 10.43 8.04
C ILE A 578 43.38 9.99 6.60
N THR A 579 44.54 9.41 6.25
CA THR A 579 44.73 8.65 5.02
C THR A 579 45.10 7.19 5.35
N VAL A 580 44.76 6.29 4.42
CA VAL A 580 45.06 4.86 4.54
C VAL A 580 45.55 4.31 3.21
N CYS A 581 46.29 3.20 3.26
CA CYS A 581 46.74 2.45 2.09
C CYS A 581 47.44 3.30 1.02
N GLY A 582 48.27 4.26 1.43
CA GLY A 582 49.05 5.09 0.53
C GLY A 582 48.28 6.31 -0.04
N GLY A 583 47.51 7.00 0.80
CA GLY A 583 46.86 8.27 0.47
C GLY A 583 45.37 8.24 0.19
N ILE A 584 44.68 7.13 0.44
CA ILE A 584 43.21 7.08 0.34
C ILE A 584 42.61 7.87 1.53
N PRO A 585 41.82 8.92 1.29
CA PRO A 585 41.19 9.68 2.37
C PRO A 585 40.21 8.84 3.14
N ALA A 586 40.30 8.90 4.46
CA ALA A 586 39.44 8.17 5.37
C ALA A 586 39.00 9.05 6.55
N ARG A 587 37.92 8.63 7.20
CA ARG A 587 37.49 9.14 8.50
C ARG A 587 37.63 8.02 9.52
N LEU A 588 38.27 8.30 10.63
CA LEU A 588 38.47 7.34 11.72
C LEU A 588 37.73 7.84 12.97
N PHE A 589 36.98 6.94 13.60
CA PHE A 589 36.25 7.19 14.84
C PHE A 589 36.62 6.10 15.85
N ARG A 590 37.13 6.48 17.02
CA ARG A 590 37.39 5.54 18.11
C ARG A 590 36.16 5.39 18.98
N ILE A 591 35.24 4.59 18.54
CA ILE A 591 33.95 4.29 19.16
C ILE A 591 33.71 2.79 19.19
N SER A 592 32.90 2.30 20.13
CA SER A 592 32.67 0.87 20.30
C SER A 592 31.21 0.56 20.60
N PHE A 593 30.61 -0.27 19.74
CA PHE A 593 29.29 -0.84 19.98
C PHE A 593 29.40 -2.28 20.59
N SER A 594 30.53 -2.96 20.34
CA SER A 594 30.82 -4.30 20.85
C SER A 594 31.24 -4.34 22.33
N GLY A 595 31.68 -3.23 22.89
CA GLY A 595 32.27 -3.15 24.22
C GLY A 595 33.77 -3.48 24.28
N GLU A 596 34.42 -3.73 23.14
CA GLU A 596 35.87 -3.93 23.03
C GLU A 596 36.58 -2.61 22.64
N LEU A 597 37.94 -2.61 22.65
CA LEU A 597 38.69 -1.63 21.90
C LEU A 597 38.18 -1.69 20.45
N ALA A 598 37.67 -0.59 19.94
CA ALA A 598 37.12 -0.59 18.61
C ALA A 598 37.23 0.76 17.90
N TYR A 599 37.25 0.67 16.60
CA TYR A 599 37.25 1.80 15.68
C TYR A 599 36.21 1.60 14.61
N GLU A 600 35.68 2.71 14.10
CA GLU A 600 34.95 2.71 12.83
C GLU A 600 35.74 3.52 11.82
N ILE A 601 36.05 2.90 10.67
CA ILE A 601 36.80 3.51 9.59
C ILE A 601 35.90 3.66 8.37
N ALA A 602 35.83 4.88 7.81
CA ALA A 602 34.99 5.19 6.66
C ALA A 602 35.84 5.73 5.50
N VAL A 603 35.70 5.14 4.32
CA VAL A 603 36.34 5.60 3.07
C VAL A 603 35.29 5.92 2.01
N PRO A 604 35.59 6.73 0.97
CA PRO A 604 34.69 6.88 -0.16
C PRO A 604 34.28 5.51 -0.73
N THR A 605 32.99 5.37 -1.03
CA THR A 605 32.34 4.07 -1.38
C THR A 605 33.12 3.24 -2.40
N ARG A 606 33.74 3.92 -3.40
CA ARG A 606 34.53 3.22 -4.46
C ARG A 606 35.72 2.43 -3.94
N TYR A 607 36.18 2.71 -2.74
CA TYR A 607 37.32 2.00 -2.10
C TYR A 607 36.87 0.95 -1.09
N GLY A 608 35.54 0.80 -0.85
CA GLY A 608 35.04 -0.05 0.22
C GLY A 608 35.46 -1.52 0.10
N ASP A 609 35.25 -2.16 -1.05
CA ASP A 609 35.66 -3.58 -1.25
C ASP A 609 37.17 -3.73 -1.10
N ALA A 610 37.95 -2.82 -1.68
CA ALA A 610 39.40 -2.86 -1.57
C ALA A 610 39.89 -2.69 -0.10
N LEU A 611 39.28 -1.79 0.66
CA LEU A 611 39.62 -1.60 2.06
C LEU A 611 39.27 -2.86 2.91
N MET A 612 38.11 -3.47 2.67
CA MET A 612 37.73 -4.72 3.36
C MET A 612 38.75 -5.81 3.13
N ARG A 613 39.17 -6.01 1.88
CA ARG A 613 40.22 -7.01 1.52
C ARG A 613 41.58 -6.67 2.15
N ALA A 614 41.97 -5.39 2.13
CA ALA A 614 43.23 -4.95 2.74
C ALA A 614 43.23 -5.18 4.26
N MET A 615 42.15 -4.87 4.96
CA MET A 615 42.02 -5.12 6.40
C MET A 615 42.03 -6.59 6.74
N MET A 616 41.34 -7.43 5.97
CA MET A 616 41.37 -8.88 6.17
C MET A 616 42.75 -9.44 5.96
N HIS A 617 43.46 -9.02 4.92
CA HIS A 617 44.84 -9.45 4.68
C HIS A 617 45.82 -8.98 5.77
N ALA A 618 45.75 -7.68 6.15
CA ALA A 618 46.56 -7.12 7.21
C ALA A 618 46.30 -7.78 8.60
N GLY A 619 45.11 -8.33 8.77
CA GLY A 619 44.66 -8.97 10.00
C GLY A 619 44.97 -10.47 10.09
N GLU A 620 45.49 -11.12 9.03
CA GLU A 620 45.77 -12.59 9.01
C GLU A 620 46.66 -13.01 10.18
N GLU A 621 47.71 -12.26 10.50
CA GLU A 621 48.60 -12.55 11.61
C GLU A 621 47.95 -12.44 13.00
N PHE A 622 46.79 -11.74 13.09
CA PHE A 622 46.00 -11.59 14.30
C PHE A 622 44.80 -12.56 14.34
N ASP A 623 44.72 -13.52 13.42
CA ASP A 623 43.55 -14.42 13.27
C ASP A 623 42.24 -13.64 13.14
N VAL A 624 42.23 -12.61 12.30
CA VAL A 624 41.05 -11.73 12.06
C VAL A 624 39.84 -12.52 11.60
N VAL A 625 38.68 -12.18 12.11
CA VAL A 625 37.42 -12.80 11.71
C VAL A 625 36.44 -11.74 11.15
N PRO A 626 35.80 -12.02 10.00
CA PRO A 626 34.62 -11.25 9.65
C PRO A 626 33.48 -11.66 10.57
N TYR A 627 32.67 -10.71 11.04
CA TYR A 627 31.50 -11.01 11.85
C TYR A 627 30.25 -10.27 11.33
N GLY A 628 29.11 -10.94 11.47
CA GLY A 628 27.84 -10.44 10.97
C GLY A 628 27.00 -9.71 12.02
N THR A 629 25.77 -9.36 11.61
CA THR A 629 24.82 -8.61 12.44
C THR A 629 24.39 -9.38 13.69
N GLU A 630 24.37 -10.73 13.63
CA GLU A 630 24.02 -11.56 14.80
C GLU A 630 25.12 -11.49 15.88
N ALA A 631 26.39 -11.63 15.52
CA ALA A 631 27.49 -11.49 16.46
C ALA A 631 27.56 -10.05 17.02
N LEU A 632 27.31 -9.04 16.18
CA LEU A 632 27.19 -7.65 16.63
C LEU A 632 26.05 -7.51 17.67
N GLY A 633 24.91 -8.17 17.41
CA GLY A 633 23.75 -8.23 18.31
C GLY A 633 24.07 -8.89 19.66
N VAL A 634 24.85 -9.98 19.65
CA VAL A 634 25.33 -10.62 20.90
C VAL A 634 26.17 -9.64 21.72
N MET A 635 27.21 -9.07 21.09
CA MET A 635 28.17 -8.21 21.78
C MET A 635 27.54 -6.94 22.33
N ARG A 636 26.55 -6.31 21.63
CA ARG A 636 25.86 -5.14 22.13
C ARG A 636 24.97 -5.44 23.33
N ILE A 637 24.27 -6.62 23.35
CA ILE A 637 23.46 -7.06 24.48
C ILE A 637 24.35 -7.36 25.68
N GLU A 638 25.49 -8.05 25.50
CA GLU A 638 26.47 -8.28 26.54
C GLU A 638 26.96 -6.98 27.18
N LYS A 639 27.11 -5.90 26.39
CA LYS A 639 27.53 -4.57 26.87
C LYS A 639 26.37 -3.75 27.44
N GLY A 640 25.14 -4.13 27.17
CA GLY A 640 23.95 -3.40 27.62
C GLY A 640 23.59 -2.18 26.77
N HIS A 641 24.01 -2.16 25.50
CA HIS A 641 23.65 -1.08 24.58
C HIS A 641 22.23 -1.25 24.04
N ALA A 642 21.39 -0.25 24.21
CA ALA A 642 20.07 -0.17 23.62
C ALA A 642 20.16 -0.16 22.08
N ALA A 643 19.15 -0.74 21.43
CA ALA A 643 19.00 -0.72 19.97
C ALA A 643 17.51 -0.65 19.61
N GLY A 644 17.14 -0.88 18.36
CA GLY A 644 15.78 -0.75 17.87
C GLY A 644 14.66 -1.29 18.78
N PRO A 645 14.73 -2.51 19.34
CA PRO A 645 13.71 -3.01 20.26
C PRO A 645 13.55 -2.20 21.55
N GLU A 646 14.60 -1.54 22.03
CA GLU A 646 14.60 -0.66 23.19
C GLU A 646 14.21 0.77 22.84
N LEU A 647 14.56 1.23 21.61
CA LEU A 647 14.23 2.56 21.06
C LEU A 647 12.95 2.52 20.23
N ASN A 648 11.88 2.02 20.80
CA ASN A 648 10.63 1.66 20.12
C ASN A 648 9.62 2.82 20.00
N GLY A 649 10.00 4.04 20.36
CA GLY A 649 9.13 5.22 20.33
C GLY A 649 8.14 5.32 21.51
N GLN A 650 8.25 4.44 22.50
CA GLN A 650 7.45 4.44 23.73
C GLN A 650 8.32 4.59 24.99
N THR A 651 9.63 4.65 24.84
CA THR A 651 10.62 4.76 25.91
C THR A 651 11.20 6.16 25.96
N SER A 652 11.31 6.72 27.16
CA SER A 652 12.00 7.98 27.43
C SER A 652 13.50 7.76 27.69
N ALA A 653 14.28 8.82 27.73
CA ALA A 653 15.67 8.74 28.15
C ALA A 653 15.84 8.14 29.56
N TYR A 654 14.93 8.40 30.46
CA TYR A 654 14.94 7.87 31.82
C TYR A 654 14.63 6.37 31.86
N ASP A 655 13.63 5.93 31.06
CA ASP A 655 13.29 4.52 30.91
C ASP A 655 14.47 3.69 30.38
N LEU A 656 15.28 4.28 29.51
CA LEU A 656 16.48 3.67 28.91
C LEU A 656 17.72 3.68 29.83
N GLY A 657 17.60 4.24 31.04
CA GLY A 657 18.75 4.45 31.92
C GLY A 657 19.70 5.56 31.49
N MET A 658 19.30 6.36 30.50
CA MET A 658 20.11 7.44 29.90
C MET A 658 19.78 8.83 30.51
N GLY A 659 19.05 8.89 31.60
CA GLY A 659 18.66 10.15 32.27
C GLY A 659 19.83 11.05 32.62
N GLY A 660 21.01 10.49 32.93
CA GLY A 660 22.22 11.27 33.17
C GLY A 660 22.76 12.03 31.95
N MET A 661 22.30 11.71 30.74
CA MET A 661 22.64 12.44 29.52
C MET A 661 21.74 13.66 29.29
N VAL A 662 20.57 13.69 29.91
CA VAL A 662 19.57 14.76 29.72
C VAL A 662 20.07 16.04 30.39
N SER A 663 20.34 17.05 29.58
CA SER A 663 20.84 18.33 30.09
C SER A 663 19.70 19.15 30.72
N GLY A 664 19.79 19.44 32.02
CA GLY A 664 18.88 20.39 32.70
C GLY A 664 19.20 21.86 32.45
N LYS A 665 20.23 22.18 31.63
CA LYS A 665 20.74 23.54 31.46
C LYS A 665 20.48 24.15 30.08
N LYS A 666 19.72 23.47 29.23
CA LYS A 666 19.39 23.92 27.88
C LYS A 666 17.99 23.48 27.47
N ASP A 667 17.42 24.20 26.53
CA ASP A 667 16.19 23.77 25.84
C ASP A 667 16.57 22.89 24.64
N PHE A 668 15.76 21.84 24.39
CA PHE A 668 15.91 20.92 23.27
C PHE A 668 14.57 20.28 22.93
N ILE A 669 14.46 19.63 21.77
CA ILE A 669 13.23 18.95 21.36
C ILE A 669 12.86 17.86 22.38
N GLY A 670 11.62 17.91 22.88
CA GLY A 670 11.11 16.99 23.91
C GLY A 670 11.35 17.45 25.35
N TYR A 671 12.14 18.48 25.62
CA TYR A 671 12.42 18.93 26.98
C TYR A 671 11.15 19.30 27.76
N LYS A 672 10.30 20.18 27.20
CA LYS A 672 9.11 20.70 27.89
C LYS A 672 8.10 19.61 28.23
N LEU A 673 7.78 18.73 27.26
CA LEU A 673 6.84 17.66 27.50
C LEU A 673 7.45 16.52 28.35
N GLY A 674 8.77 16.42 28.40
CA GLY A 674 9.49 15.52 29.31
C GLY A 674 9.41 15.91 30.79
N GLN A 675 8.97 17.13 31.10
CA GLN A 675 8.79 17.59 32.48
C GLN A 675 7.44 17.19 33.08
N ARG A 676 6.61 16.43 32.36
CA ARG A 676 5.36 15.91 32.92
C ARG A 676 5.63 14.98 34.09
N GLU A 677 4.81 15.07 35.11
CA GLU A 677 4.90 14.28 36.37
C GLU A 677 5.02 12.78 36.06
N GLU A 678 4.15 12.27 35.18
CA GLU A 678 4.12 10.86 34.79
C GLU A 678 5.41 10.37 34.12
N LEU A 679 6.13 11.23 33.40
CA LEU A 679 7.40 10.86 32.76
C LEU A 679 8.60 10.94 33.72
N LEU A 680 8.46 11.66 34.85
CA LEU A 680 9.49 11.83 35.84
C LEU A 680 9.33 10.87 37.05
N ARG A 681 8.27 10.05 37.09
CA ARG A 681 8.10 9.05 38.11
C ARG A 681 9.24 8.04 38.13
N ASN A 682 9.68 7.67 39.35
CA ASN A 682 10.77 6.72 39.54
C ASN A 682 10.35 5.24 39.40
N ASP A 683 9.03 4.95 39.50
CA ASP A 683 8.47 3.61 39.41
C ASP A 683 8.01 3.20 37.98
N ARG A 684 8.44 3.95 36.98
CA ARG A 684 8.20 3.63 35.56
C ARG A 684 8.89 2.35 35.13
N MET A 685 8.56 1.91 33.92
CA MET A 685 9.31 0.85 33.23
C MET A 685 10.75 1.30 33.00
N GLN A 686 11.71 0.54 33.50
CA GLN A 686 13.14 0.87 33.39
C GLN A 686 13.90 -0.29 32.78
N MET A 687 14.85 0.04 31.92
CA MET A 687 15.71 -0.97 31.26
C MET A 687 16.69 -1.60 32.25
N VAL A 688 16.63 -2.92 32.34
CA VAL A 688 17.50 -3.75 33.18
C VAL A 688 17.94 -5.00 32.40
N GLY A 689 18.86 -5.74 32.97
CA GLY A 689 19.28 -7.05 32.48
C GLY A 689 18.48 -8.18 33.11
N PHE A 690 18.39 -9.30 32.38
CA PHE A 690 17.77 -10.54 32.85
C PHE A 690 18.67 -11.73 32.57
N LYS A 691 18.84 -12.59 33.57
CA LYS A 691 19.57 -13.87 33.46
C LYS A 691 18.67 -14.99 33.93
N PRO A 692 18.53 -16.11 33.19
CA PRO A 692 17.86 -17.30 33.70
C PRO A 692 18.53 -17.82 34.95
N VAL A 693 17.76 -18.18 35.98
CA VAL A 693 18.26 -18.84 37.21
C VAL A 693 18.86 -20.17 36.83
N ASN A 694 18.18 -20.96 36.03
CA ASN A 694 18.76 -22.13 35.40
C ASN A 694 19.44 -21.76 34.10
N LYS A 695 20.75 -21.69 34.05
CA LYS A 695 21.54 -21.33 32.87
C LYS A 695 21.23 -22.15 31.62
N ASN A 696 20.77 -23.39 31.78
CA ASN A 696 20.47 -24.32 30.70
C ASN A 696 19.01 -24.29 30.25
N ALA A 697 18.15 -23.46 30.88
CA ALA A 697 16.69 -23.48 30.68
C ALA A 697 16.23 -23.36 29.22
N LEU A 698 16.96 -22.64 28.37
CA LEU A 698 16.61 -22.36 26.97
C LEU A 698 17.59 -22.93 25.94
N VAL A 699 18.72 -23.55 26.37
CA VAL A 699 19.80 -23.96 25.46
C VAL A 699 19.31 -24.95 24.40
N ASP A 700 18.42 -25.85 24.76
CA ASP A 700 17.88 -26.90 23.88
C ASP A 700 16.50 -26.59 23.29
N LYS A 701 15.94 -25.40 23.59
CA LYS A 701 14.55 -25.06 23.17
C LYS A 701 14.45 -24.32 21.83
N GLY A 702 15.55 -23.89 21.24
CA GLY A 702 15.57 -23.22 19.94
C GLY A 702 14.95 -21.84 19.89
N HIS A 703 14.64 -21.23 21.05
CA HIS A 703 14.12 -19.85 21.15
C HIS A 703 14.74 -19.10 22.33
N SER A 704 14.71 -17.78 22.30
CA SER A 704 15.19 -16.88 23.33
C SER A 704 14.07 -16.39 24.26
N MET A 705 14.41 -15.57 25.26
CA MET A 705 13.44 -14.91 26.13
C MET A 705 12.78 -13.66 25.49
N ALA A 706 13.23 -13.21 24.32
CA ALA A 706 12.70 -11.98 23.72
C ALA A 706 11.20 -12.10 23.46
N GLY A 707 10.44 -11.08 23.89
CA GLY A 707 8.99 -11.05 23.84
C GLY A 707 8.28 -11.67 25.03
N ALA A 708 9.00 -12.27 26.00
CA ALA A 708 8.40 -12.79 27.22
C ALA A 708 7.94 -11.65 28.13
N HIS A 709 6.77 -11.82 28.74
CA HIS A 709 6.21 -10.93 29.76
C HIS A 709 6.74 -11.30 31.15
N LEU A 710 6.81 -10.33 32.03
CA LEU A 710 7.39 -10.47 33.37
C LEU A 710 6.31 -10.50 34.43
N LEU A 711 6.28 -11.56 35.22
CA LEU A 711 5.31 -11.82 36.27
C LEU A 711 6.01 -12.12 37.60
N GLY A 712 5.35 -11.82 38.72
CA GLY A 712 5.79 -12.30 40.01
C GLY A 712 5.83 -13.84 40.08
N LEU A 713 6.69 -14.41 40.95
CA LEU A 713 6.96 -15.84 41.02
C LEU A 713 5.70 -16.72 41.17
N ARG A 714 4.66 -16.22 41.82
CA ARG A 714 3.43 -16.98 42.13
C ARG A 714 2.18 -16.41 41.44
N GLU A 715 2.34 -15.43 40.57
CA GLU A 715 1.23 -14.76 39.90
C GLU A 715 0.75 -15.52 38.67
N GLU A 716 -0.54 -15.51 38.42
CA GLU A 716 -1.10 -16.04 37.16
C GLU A 716 -0.75 -15.14 35.97
N ALA A 717 -0.62 -15.75 34.79
CA ALA A 717 -0.32 -15.05 33.54
C ALA A 717 -1.56 -14.30 33.03
N THR A 718 -1.79 -13.11 33.57
CA THR A 718 -2.85 -12.18 33.19
C THR A 718 -2.25 -10.82 32.87
N THR A 719 -2.96 -10.02 32.06
CA THR A 719 -2.55 -8.64 31.75
C THR A 719 -2.48 -7.75 32.98
N HIS A 720 -3.22 -8.07 34.05
CA HIS A 720 -3.21 -7.32 35.31
C HIS A 720 -1.90 -7.50 36.07
N ASN A 721 -1.32 -8.71 36.01
CA ASN A 721 -0.10 -9.08 36.70
C ASN A 721 1.16 -8.79 35.93
N ASP A 722 1.03 -8.29 34.68
CA ASP A 722 2.16 -7.96 33.81
C ASP A 722 2.94 -6.76 34.36
N GLN A 723 4.22 -7.00 34.68
CA GLN A 723 5.13 -6.01 35.25
C GLN A 723 6.12 -5.45 34.25
N GLY A 724 6.18 -6.04 33.03
CA GLY A 724 7.10 -5.63 32.00
C GLY A 724 7.38 -6.73 30.95
N TRP A 725 8.39 -6.52 30.15
CA TRP A 725 8.74 -7.46 29.07
C TRP A 725 10.24 -7.49 28.78
N ILE A 726 10.72 -8.57 28.18
CA ILE A 726 12.09 -8.71 27.66
C ILE A 726 12.10 -8.27 26.19
N SER A 727 12.81 -7.18 25.90
CA SER A 727 12.87 -6.58 24.55
C SER A 727 13.84 -7.29 23.63
N SER A 728 15.02 -7.65 24.15
CA SER A 728 16.07 -8.35 23.43
C SER A 728 16.63 -9.50 24.26
N SER A 729 16.93 -10.63 23.62
CA SER A 729 17.56 -11.76 24.30
C SER A 729 18.38 -12.59 23.31
N ILE A 730 19.55 -13.05 23.76
CA ILE A 730 20.48 -13.84 22.95
C ILE A 730 21.27 -14.78 23.85
N TYR A 731 21.84 -15.85 23.27
CA TYR A 731 22.84 -16.68 23.96
C TYR A 731 24.19 -15.95 23.93
N SER A 732 24.79 -15.80 25.10
CA SER A 732 26.17 -15.27 25.23
C SER A 732 27.17 -16.40 25.34
N PRO A 733 28.08 -16.58 24.36
CA PRO A 733 29.12 -17.57 24.45
C PRO A 733 30.15 -17.24 25.55
N MET A 734 30.28 -15.95 25.89
CA MET A 734 31.20 -15.51 26.96
C MET A 734 30.68 -15.86 28.36
N LEU A 735 29.35 -15.93 28.53
CA LEU A 735 28.72 -16.23 29.81
C LEU A 735 28.17 -17.65 29.90
N GLY A 736 28.09 -18.35 28.77
CA GLY A 736 27.58 -19.71 28.66
C GLY A 736 26.10 -19.86 28.98
N CYS A 737 25.31 -18.77 28.78
CA CYS A 737 23.88 -18.78 29.03
C CYS A 737 23.15 -17.72 28.20
N TYR A 738 21.80 -17.81 28.14
CA TYR A 738 21.00 -16.72 27.61
C TYR A 738 21.05 -15.50 28.53
N ILE A 739 21.04 -14.32 27.95
CA ILE A 739 20.91 -13.03 28.60
C ILE A 739 19.84 -12.21 27.88
N GLY A 740 19.25 -11.25 28.57
CA GLY A 740 18.23 -10.36 27.97
C GLY A 740 18.29 -8.95 28.51
N LEU A 741 17.91 -8.00 27.65
CA LEU A 741 17.55 -6.63 28.04
C LEU A 741 16.03 -6.54 28.03
N GLY A 742 15.47 -5.72 28.91
CA GLY A 742 14.04 -5.53 28.95
C GLY A 742 13.63 -4.45 29.93
N PHE A 743 12.34 -4.21 30.00
CA PHE A 743 11.76 -3.17 30.82
C PHE A 743 10.87 -3.77 31.90
N ILE A 744 11.03 -3.33 33.13
CA ILE A 744 10.20 -3.72 34.25
C ILE A 744 9.91 -2.51 35.13
N LYS A 745 8.73 -2.46 35.75
CA LYS A 745 8.35 -1.42 36.73
C LYS A 745 9.37 -1.35 37.84
N ASP A 746 9.84 -0.12 38.14
CA ASP A 746 10.83 0.17 39.19
C ASP A 746 12.11 -0.70 39.10
N GLY A 747 12.54 -1.00 37.84
CA GLY A 747 13.56 -2.00 37.56
C GLY A 747 14.92 -1.74 38.21
N LEU A 748 15.34 -0.47 38.32
CA LEU A 748 16.63 -0.10 38.89
C LEU A 748 16.73 -0.43 40.40
N ASN A 749 15.61 -0.40 41.11
CA ASN A 749 15.53 -0.72 42.56
C ASN A 749 15.35 -2.22 42.83
N ARG A 750 15.02 -3.01 41.80
CA ARG A 750 14.69 -4.43 41.88
C ARG A 750 15.81 -5.38 41.52
N LYS A 751 17.03 -4.89 41.34
CA LYS A 751 18.20 -5.74 41.01
C LYS A 751 18.42 -6.78 42.11
N GLY A 752 18.60 -8.04 41.70
CA GLY A 752 18.71 -9.21 42.57
C GLY A 752 17.37 -9.89 42.88
N GLU A 753 16.23 -9.30 42.48
CA GLU A 753 14.91 -9.92 42.58
C GLU A 753 14.72 -10.98 41.49
N PHE A 754 13.92 -12.01 41.78
CA PHE A 754 13.57 -13.08 40.85
C PHE A 754 12.12 -12.88 40.40
N VAL A 755 11.92 -13.03 39.08
CA VAL A 755 10.62 -12.94 38.39
C VAL A 755 10.50 -14.06 37.37
N ARG A 756 9.30 -14.29 36.87
CA ARG A 756 9.09 -15.24 35.77
C ARG A 756 9.02 -14.52 34.43
N ALA A 757 9.75 -15.03 33.46
CA ALA A 757 9.63 -14.65 32.05
C ALA A 757 8.70 -15.66 31.36
N VAL A 758 7.49 -15.22 31.03
CA VAL A 758 6.42 -16.07 30.50
C VAL A 758 6.13 -15.71 29.06
N ASP A 759 6.24 -16.70 28.16
CA ASP A 759 5.87 -16.61 26.75
C ASP A 759 4.82 -17.67 26.44
N LEU A 760 3.55 -17.25 26.40
CA LEU A 760 2.43 -18.15 26.14
C LEU A 760 2.42 -18.68 24.71
N VAL A 761 3.00 -17.93 23.75
CA VAL A 761 3.03 -18.33 22.35
C VAL A 761 4.01 -19.48 22.14
N ARG A 762 5.19 -19.41 22.78
CA ARG A 762 6.22 -20.46 22.70
C ARG A 762 6.13 -21.50 23.83
N ASN A 763 5.10 -21.40 24.68
CA ASN A 763 4.90 -22.24 25.86
C ASN A 763 6.17 -22.31 26.73
N SER A 764 6.71 -21.15 27.06
CA SER A 764 7.91 -21.00 27.87
C SER A 764 7.58 -20.21 29.14
N ASP A 765 8.04 -20.72 30.27
CA ASP A 765 7.91 -20.14 31.59
C ASP A 765 9.17 -20.43 32.37
N ILE A 766 9.98 -19.41 32.60
CA ILE A 766 11.28 -19.56 33.25
C ILE A 766 11.50 -18.50 34.30
N GLU A 767 12.19 -18.88 35.37
CA GLU A 767 12.61 -17.96 36.42
C GLU A 767 13.87 -17.21 35.98
N VAL A 768 13.87 -15.88 36.11
CA VAL A 768 14.97 -15.00 35.75
C VAL A 768 15.29 -14.04 36.91
N GLU A 769 16.58 -13.71 37.02
CA GLU A 769 17.09 -12.68 37.92
C GLU A 769 17.12 -11.33 37.22
N ILE A 770 16.61 -10.29 37.87
CA ILE A 770 16.77 -8.89 37.48
C ILE A 770 18.19 -8.44 37.85
N CYS A 771 18.98 -7.99 36.87
CA CYS A 771 20.37 -7.62 37.10
C CYS A 771 20.78 -6.35 36.34
N SER A 772 22.02 -5.94 36.45
CA SER A 772 22.58 -4.89 35.60
C SER A 772 22.48 -5.26 34.13
N PRO A 773 22.13 -4.32 33.23
CA PRO A 773 22.15 -4.56 31.80
C PRO A 773 23.58 -4.75 31.22
N HIS A 774 24.62 -4.40 31.99
CA HIS A 774 26.03 -4.52 31.58
C HIS A 774 26.59 -5.86 32.05
N PHE A 775 26.44 -6.88 31.19
CA PHE A 775 26.81 -8.25 31.52
C PHE A 775 28.32 -8.55 31.36
N TYR A 776 28.97 -7.81 30.42
CA TYR A 776 30.38 -7.98 30.07
C TYR A 776 31.11 -6.66 30.18
N ASP A 777 32.30 -6.68 30.82
CA ASP A 777 33.10 -5.48 31.10
C ASP A 777 32.29 -4.28 31.62
N PRO A 778 31.58 -4.42 32.77
CA PRO A 778 30.68 -3.41 33.29
C PRO A 778 31.33 -2.03 33.49
N GLU A 779 32.61 -2.01 33.89
CA GLU A 779 33.41 -0.80 34.12
C GLU A 779 33.94 -0.15 32.84
N GLY A 780 33.83 -0.80 31.70
CA GLY A 780 34.29 -0.29 30.40
C GLY A 780 35.79 -0.12 30.30
N GLY A 781 36.54 -0.98 30.99
CA GLY A 781 38.01 -0.99 30.95
C GLY A 781 38.53 -1.31 29.54
N ARG A 782 37.92 -2.29 28.88
CA ARG A 782 38.34 -2.75 27.53
C ARG A 782 38.18 -1.72 26.43
N LEU A 783 37.28 -0.74 26.61
CA LEU A 783 37.07 0.35 25.65
C LEU A 783 38.20 1.38 25.63
N ARG A 784 38.96 1.48 26.73
CA ARG A 784 39.86 2.61 27.00
C ARG A 784 41.37 2.25 26.92
N VAL A 785 41.67 1.01 26.62
CA VAL A 785 43.05 0.52 26.46
C VAL A 785 43.71 0.98 25.18
#